data_ec196b83da1a217c2260d441a1347579
#
_entry.id   ec196b83da1a217c2260d441a1347579
#
_cell.length_a   1.000
_cell.length_b   1.000
_cell.length_c   1.000
_cell.angle_alpha   90.00
_cell.angle_beta   90.00
_cell.angle_gamma   90.00
#
_symmetry.space_group_name_H-M   'P 1'
#
loop_
_entity.id
_entity.type
_entity.pdbx_description
1 polymer ?
#
loop_
_entity_poly.entity_id
_entity_poly.type
_entity_poly.pdbx_seq_one_letter_code
_entity_poly.pdbx_strand_id
1 'polypeptide(L)'
;IAQIDIPFSGSLDVNQPLSADTFISVEGEVIPNPYQNVFLLPLVFPGGDSVVSASLNEESGNRSIEQAGFLDQWIYEGAIRNGDVTLLDQLVEKHPVRVEVISLNGEQDNVLRLSPLTPLVAETKYLLVVTKSLVGKDGVEIGESPNYALLSDNGSEVIPGSASSQVRPAVIQWEHLAQQYFSFMNSSYKKSDVDFVAPEGIALAYSFTTGGTSTVMESMASPALYFEHQITVKTKQDAIKKLAIGSYNLAGVLSGDIANSTDYDIQVNTLLHKMLICESLLGAGCDADGINHSYYREALAQRIAAGDDEFADYIEEPEIVHLLQRAVADAAITIKNTTEDSVKNQAALMVGALEGQLPIPESQTSLFYRKDCLGNSATGCNDPINPFFPAPAYVAQGQITLPYYLQTPINAEGEVNPNPIALGSWVADTELQENLHAPVSDKVTYRFPFPKQQASLTVPIVAVYPNEAVLSVSGQTKPEAGWPVIIYQHGITTSRSMVLPMGDAFAFSCVNSQDPTLSTPTGAPCFATIAIDQALHGIDTDGSFMMRSVNDPDAPIEPNMGGNIPSADLMERHFNFTANEVGMPIPMDYVADTGSSGSLFTSLFRFATSRDNLRQTTIDLMNVSASLGDMDIDGDGIIPDLDINRVYFVAHSLGGINGAPFL
;
A
#
# COMPACT_ATOMS: atom_id res chain seq x y z
N ILE A 1 -4.48 -12.95 -5.25
CA ILE A 1 -3.11 -13.45 -5.05
C ILE A 1 -2.45 -13.46 -6.41
N ALA A 2 -1.39 -12.65 -6.59
CA ALA A 2 -0.67 -12.59 -7.85
C ALA A 2 0.21 -13.84 -8.00
N GLN A 3 0.10 -14.54 -9.11
CA GLN A 3 1.01 -15.61 -9.50
C GLN A 3 2.27 -15.01 -10.13
N ILE A 4 3.37 -15.76 -10.06
CA ILE A 4 4.65 -15.39 -10.66
C ILE A 4 4.93 -16.41 -11.77
N ASP A 5 5.01 -15.94 -13.01
CA ASP A 5 5.28 -16.77 -14.19
C ASP A 5 6.71 -16.50 -14.68
N ILE A 6 7.50 -17.56 -14.79
CA ILE A 6 8.88 -17.52 -15.28
C ILE A 6 8.95 -18.28 -16.59
N PRO A 7 9.05 -17.58 -17.75
CA PRO A 7 9.12 -18.21 -19.05
C PRO A 7 10.51 -18.77 -19.35
N PHE A 8 10.55 -19.90 -20.03
CA PHE A 8 11.76 -20.57 -20.53
C PHE A 8 11.75 -20.62 -22.05
N SER A 9 12.92 -20.68 -22.64
CA SER A 9 13.09 -20.82 -24.09
C SER A 9 12.83 -22.24 -24.62
N GLY A 10 12.69 -23.21 -23.72
CA GLY A 10 12.39 -24.62 -24.03
C GLY A 10 11.38 -25.20 -23.05
N SER A 11 10.89 -26.41 -23.39
CA SER A 11 9.95 -27.14 -22.52
C SER A 11 10.66 -27.73 -21.32
N LEU A 12 10.06 -27.59 -20.14
CA LEU A 12 10.49 -28.23 -18.90
C LEU A 12 9.94 -29.65 -18.80
N ASP A 13 10.59 -30.50 -18.01
CA ASP A 13 10.02 -31.80 -17.66
C ASP A 13 8.89 -31.60 -16.62
N VAL A 14 7.68 -31.96 -16.99
CA VAL A 14 6.50 -31.86 -16.12
C VAL A 14 6.47 -32.89 -14.98
N ASN A 15 7.31 -33.94 -15.07
CA ASN A 15 7.39 -35.01 -14.06
C ASN A 15 8.51 -34.81 -13.05
N GLN A 16 9.32 -33.75 -13.20
CA GLN A 16 10.37 -33.45 -12.22
C GLN A 16 9.77 -33.02 -10.89
N PRO A 17 10.41 -33.34 -9.76
CA PRO A 17 9.96 -32.83 -8.47
C PRO A 17 10.17 -31.31 -8.42
N LEU A 18 9.11 -30.59 -8.09
CA LEU A 18 9.13 -29.13 -7.90
C LEU A 18 8.75 -28.83 -6.46
N SER A 19 9.57 -28.04 -5.77
CA SER A 19 9.27 -27.59 -4.41
C SER A 19 9.75 -26.18 -4.17
N ALA A 20 8.88 -25.36 -3.56
CA ALA A 20 9.19 -24.06 -3.00
C ALA A 20 9.10 -24.03 -1.46
N ASP A 21 8.80 -25.16 -0.84
CA ASP A 21 8.73 -25.26 0.62
C ASP A 21 10.11 -25.10 1.23
N THR A 22 10.28 -24.13 2.11
CA THR A 22 11.58 -23.83 2.77
C THR A 22 11.93 -24.83 3.86
N PHE A 23 10.91 -25.34 4.56
CA PHE A 23 11.04 -26.35 5.63
C PHE A 23 10.03 -27.46 5.43
N ILE A 24 10.44 -28.68 5.82
CA ILE A 24 9.57 -29.84 5.81
C ILE A 24 9.66 -30.57 7.15
N SER A 25 8.61 -31.33 7.48
CA SER A 25 8.63 -32.23 8.64
C SER A 25 8.98 -33.64 8.20
N VAL A 26 10.06 -34.19 8.75
CA VAL A 26 10.52 -35.56 8.53
C VAL A 26 10.56 -36.27 9.86
N GLU A 27 9.81 -37.35 10.01
CA GLU A 27 9.71 -38.12 11.26
C GLU A 27 9.39 -37.31 12.52
N GLY A 28 8.71 -36.14 12.34
CA GLY A 28 8.35 -35.21 13.41
C GLY A 28 9.43 -34.17 13.74
N GLU A 29 10.52 -34.16 13.02
CA GLU A 29 11.54 -33.12 13.09
C GLU A 29 11.39 -32.15 11.91
N VAL A 30 11.43 -30.85 12.19
CA VAL A 30 11.38 -29.79 11.17
C VAL A 30 12.80 -29.51 10.69
N ILE A 31 13.01 -29.68 9.40
CA ILE A 31 14.32 -29.47 8.76
C ILE A 31 14.17 -28.59 7.52
N PRO A 32 15.22 -27.85 7.11
CA PRO A 32 15.26 -27.21 5.80
C PRO A 32 15.01 -28.24 4.69
N ASN A 33 14.26 -27.87 3.68
CA ASN A 33 13.83 -28.80 2.63
C ASN A 33 14.96 -29.11 1.64
N PRO A 34 15.49 -30.35 1.59
CA PRO A 34 16.60 -30.71 0.69
C PRO A 34 16.18 -30.78 -0.79
N TYR A 35 14.90 -30.84 -1.06
CA TYR A 35 14.34 -30.96 -2.41
C TYR A 35 13.90 -29.61 -2.98
N GLN A 36 14.14 -28.50 -2.25
CA GLN A 36 13.78 -27.18 -2.70
C GLN A 36 14.65 -26.78 -3.92
N ASN A 37 14.00 -26.46 -5.03
CA ASN A 37 14.63 -26.02 -6.27
C ASN A 37 14.15 -24.66 -6.76
N VAL A 38 13.07 -24.15 -6.14
CA VAL A 38 12.54 -22.80 -6.29
C VAL A 38 12.46 -22.16 -4.91
N PHE A 39 13.03 -21.00 -4.74
CA PHE A 39 13.11 -20.31 -3.47
C PHE A 39 12.34 -18.99 -3.54
N LEU A 40 11.41 -18.79 -2.62
CA LEU A 40 10.71 -17.53 -2.40
C LEU A 40 10.91 -17.12 -0.94
N LEU A 41 12.00 -16.40 -0.70
CA LEU A 41 12.51 -16.13 0.64
C LEU A 41 12.15 -14.73 1.11
N PRO A 42 11.40 -14.57 2.21
CA PRO A 42 11.17 -13.27 2.82
C PRO A 42 12.48 -12.74 3.43
N LEU A 43 12.88 -11.56 3.02
CA LEU A 43 14.07 -10.88 3.53
C LEU A 43 13.71 -9.97 4.69
N VAL A 44 14.61 -9.89 5.65
CA VAL A 44 14.54 -8.98 6.79
C VAL A 44 15.75 -8.07 6.79
N PHE A 45 15.52 -6.81 7.08
CA PHE A 45 16.56 -5.79 7.14
C PHE A 45 16.68 -5.25 8.56
N PRO A 46 17.86 -5.22 9.16
CA PRO A 46 18.06 -4.81 10.56
C PRO A 46 17.65 -3.39 10.85
N GLY A 47 17.80 -2.54 9.88
CA GLY A 47 17.47 -1.14 10.00
C GLY A 47 16.02 -0.79 9.68
N GLY A 48 15.12 -1.78 9.62
CA GLY A 48 13.81 -1.60 9.02
C GLY A 48 13.93 -1.56 7.50
N ASP A 49 13.15 -0.73 6.83
CA ASP A 49 13.09 -0.68 5.39
C ASP A 49 14.46 -0.44 4.72
N SER A 50 14.85 -1.34 3.83
CA SER A 50 16.12 -1.31 3.11
C SER A 50 16.36 -0.03 2.29
N VAL A 51 15.32 0.71 1.93
CA VAL A 51 15.44 1.95 1.16
C VAL A 51 15.92 3.11 2.00
N VAL A 52 15.59 3.15 3.29
CA VAL A 52 16.07 4.21 4.18
C VAL A 52 17.60 4.19 4.30
N SER A 53 18.21 3.01 4.23
CA SER A 53 19.66 2.88 4.25
C SER A 53 20.32 3.02 2.88
N ALA A 54 19.60 2.78 1.79
CA ALA A 54 20.13 2.81 0.42
C ALA A 54 20.36 4.21 -0.15
N SER A 55 19.65 5.20 0.36
CA SER A 55 19.64 6.55 -0.24
C SER A 55 20.72 7.49 0.25
N LEU A 56 21.46 7.11 1.28
CA LEU A 56 22.44 8.01 1.88
C LEU A 56 23.77 8.11 1.11
N ASN A 57 24.05 7.21 0.17
CA ASN A 57 25.20 7.28 -0.75
C ASN A 57 24.95 6.40 -1.98
N GLU A 58 25.33 6.83 -3.18
CA GLU A 58 25.31 6.00 -4.39
C GLU A 58 26.08 4.67 -4.22
N GLU A 59 27.09 4.64 -3.36
CA GLU A 59 27.82 3.45 -2.97
C GLU A 59 27.08 2.56 -1.95
N SER A 60 26.11 3.10 -1.20
CA SER A 60 25.38 2.36 -0.16
C SER A 60 24.12 1.64 -0.65
N GLY A 61 23.64 1.91 -1.86
CA GLY A 61 22.51 1.22 -2.48
C GLY A 61 22.71 -0.29 -2.56
N ASN A 62 23.94 -0.73 -2.71
CA ASN A 62 24.32 -2.12 -2.74
C ASN A 62 24.43 -2.76 -1.33
N ARG A 63 24.86 -1.99 -0.34
CA ARG A 63 25.04 -2.49 1.04
C ARG A 63 23.73 -2.90 1.71
N SER A 64 22.59 -2.30 1.34
CA SER A 64 21.30 -2.65 1.92
C SER A 64 20.84 -4.07 1.60
N ILE A 65 21.24 -4.61 0.46
CA ILE A 65 20.94 -5.99 0.06
C ILE A 65 21.90 -6.96 0.75
N GLU A 66 23.18 -6.62 0.84
CA GLU A 66 24.19 -7.42 1.54
C GLU A 66 23.88 -7.60 3.04
N GLN A 67 23.11 -6.70 3.61
CA GLN A 67 22.74 -6.71 5.02
C GLN A 67 21.39 -7.41 5.28
N ALA A 68 20.75 -7.95 4.25
CA ALA A 68 19.52 -8.71 4.42
C ALA A 68 19.78 -10.03 5.11
N GLY A 69 18.87 -10.44 5.98
CA GLY A 69 18.80 -11.79 6.53
C GLY A 69 17.57 -12.52 6.03
N PHE A 70 17.50 -13.80 6.33
CA PHE A 70 16.36 -14.63 5.96
C PHE A 70 15.48 -14.87 7.17
N LEU A 71 14.23 -14.41 7.12
CA LEU A 71 13.31 -14.51 8.25
C LEU A 71 13.15 -15.96 8.72
N ASP A 72 12.92 -16.87 7.79
CA ASP A 72 12.67 -18.27 8.10
C ASP A 72 13.89 -18.97 8.71
N GLN A 73 15.10 -18.64 8.22
CA GLN A 73 16.35 -19.13 8.83
C GLN A 73 16.45 -18.69 10.30
N TRP A 74 16.14 -17.45 10.59
CA TRP A 74 16.29 -16.91 11.93
C TRP A 74 15.25 -17.44 12.90
N ILE A 75 14.01 -17.62 12.41
CA ILE A 75 12.97 -18.31 13.19
C ILE A 75 13.44 -19.73 13.52
N TYR A 76 13.96 -20.44 12.53
CA TYR A 76 14.47 -21.80 12.72
C TYR A 76 15.61 -21.86 13.75
N GLU A 77 16.65 -21.05 13.57
CA GLU A 77 17.79 -21.00 14.48
C GLU A 77 17.38 -20.60 15.91
N GLY A 78 16.46 -19.63 16.02
CA GLY A 78 15.90 -19.20 17.30
C GLY A 78 15.08 -20.28 17.98
N ALA A 79 14.21 -20.96 17.25
CA ALA A 79 13.39 -22.05 17.74
C ALA A 79 14.24 -23.24 18.22
N ILE A 80 15.23 -23.67 17.44
CA ILE A 80 16.17 -24.73 17.82
C ILE A 80 16.91 -24.36 19.11
N ARG A 81 17.39 -23.11 19.21
CA ARG A 81 18.13 -22.62 20.40
C ARG A 81 17.29 -22.63 21.66
N ASN A 82 16.01 -22.28 21.53
CA ASN A 82 15.08 -22.16 22.65
C ASN A 82 14.27 -23.44 22.93
N GLY A 83 14.38 -24.45 22.06
CA GLY A 83 13.57 -25.67 22.15
C GLY A 83 12.08 -25.45 21.90
N ASP A 84 11.72 -24.43 21.10
CA ASP A 84 10.34 -24.06 20.81
C ASP A 84 9.82 -24.77 19.57
N VAL A 85 9.17 -25.90 19.80
CA VAL A 85 8.58 -26.74 18.73
C VAL A 85 7.44 -26.01 18.01
N THR A 86 6.71 -25.14 18.71
CA THR A 86 5.56 -24.42 18.12
C THR A 86 6.01 -23.48 17.00
N LEU A 87 7.14 -22.81 17.19
CA LEU A 87 7.73 -21.95 16.16
C LEU A 87 8.25 -22.75 14.96
N LEU A 88 8.78 -23.94 15.19
CA LEU A 88 9.22 -24.83 14.11
C LEU A 88 8.03 -25.31 13.26
N ASP A 89 6.93 -25.70 13.89
CA ASP A 89 5.72 -26.13 13.18
C ASP A 89 5.15 -25.01 12.30
N GLN A 90 5.21 -23.75 12.77
CA GLN A 90 4.77 -22.60 11.99
C GLN A 90 5.60 -22.37 10.71
N LEU A 91 6.87 -22.77 10.68
CA LEU A 91 7.71 -22.67 9.50
C LEU A 91 7.25 -23.60 8.37
N VAL A 92 6.77 -24.78 8.69
CA VAL A 92 6.26 -25.75 7.71
C VAL A 92 4.97 -25.27 7.08
N GLU A 93 4.11 -24.60 7.85
CA GLU A 93 2.79 -24.14 7.39
C GLU A 93 2.80 -22.73 6.75
N LYS A 94 3.89 -21.99 6.95
CA LYS A 94 3.97 -20.57 6.65
C LYS A 94 4.13 -20.28 5.18
N HIS A 95 3.33 -19.88 4.41
CA HIS A 95 3.44 -19.49 2.99
C HIS A 95 3.49 -20.67 2.01
N PRO A 96 2.48 -21.53 1.99
CA PRO A 96 2.43 -22.57 0.98
C PRO A 96 2.45 -21.94 -0.42
N VAL A 97 3.41 -22.35 -1.23
CA VAL A 97 3.57 -21.91 -2.62
C VAL A 97 3.46 -23.13 -3.50
N ARG A 98 2.45 -23.15 -4.37
CA ARG A 98 2.35 -24.18 -5.39
C ARG A 98 3.22 -23.82 -6.56
N VAL A 99 4.09 -24.75 -6.96
CA VAL A 99 4.94 -24.62 -8.14
C VAL A 99 4.46 -25.65 -9.17
N GLU A 100 4.28 -25.20 -10.38
CA GLU A 100 3.81 -26.04 -11.49
C GLU A 100 4.40 -25.59 -12.83
N VAL A 101 4.57 -26.54 -13.76
CA VAL A 101 4.90 -26.23 -15.14
C VAL A 101 3.61 -26.07 -15.93
N ILE A 102 3.50 -24.98 -16.66
CA ILE A 102 2.34 -24.68 -17.51
C ILE A 102 2.77 -24.32 -18.93
N SER A 103 1.79 -24.32 -19.85
CA SER A 103 1.98 -23.94 -21.24
C SER A 103 1.36 -22.55 -21.49
N LEU A 104 2.14 -21.64 -22.05
CA LEU A 104 1.66 -20.31 -22.44
C LEU A 104 2.08 -19.97 -23.88
N ASN A 105 1.31 -19.10 -24.51
CA ASN A 105 1.59 -18.52 -25.85
C ASN A 105 1.72 -19.57 -26.98
N GLY A 106 1.05 -20.71 -26.84
CA GLY A 106 1.06 -21.78 -27.84
C GLY A 106 2.30 -22.67 -27.80
N GLU A 107 3.21 -22.46 -26.85
CA GLU A 107 4.33 -23.34 -26.56
C GLU A 107 3.96 -24.31 -25.44
N GLN A 108 4.56 -25.51 -25.44
CA GLN A 108 4.27 -26.53 -24.44
C GLN A 108 5.25 -26.48 -23.27
N ASP A 109 4.73 -26.55 -22.05
CA ASP A 109 5.49 -26.77 -20.82
C ASP A 109 6.66 -25.77 -20.63
N ASN A 110 6.46 -24.53 -21.08
CA ASN A 110 7.52 -23.53 -21.20
C ASN A 110 7.54 -22.49 -20.07
N VAL A 111 6.65 -22.62 -19.09
CA VAL A 111 6.56 -21.64 -17.99
C VAL A 111 6.51 -22.34 -16.64
N LEU A 112 7.38 -21.93 -15.74
CA LEU A 112 7.31 -22.27 -14.32
C LEU A 112 6.41 -21.24 -13.63
N ARG A 113 5.32 -21.70 -13.04
CA ARG A 113 4.35 -20.87 -12.31
C ARG A 113 4.47 -21.10 -10.82
N LEU A 114 4.67 -20.02 -10.08
CA LEU A 114 4.58 -20.00 -8.64
C LEU A 114 3.25 -19.34 -8.24
N SER A 115 2.42 -20.08 -7.52
CA SER A 115 1.13 -19.59 -7.01
C SER A 115 1.16 -19.59 -5.49
N PRO A 116 1.36 -18.45 -4.83
CA PRO A 116 1.17 -18.36 -3.39
C PRO A 116 -0.27 -18.76 -3.05
N LEU A 117 -0.47 -19.69 -2.15
CA LEU A 117 -1.80 -20.16 -1.74
C LEU A 117 -2.39 -19.30 -0.62
N THR A 118 -1.53 -18.56 0.07
CA THR A 118 -1.89 -17.48 1.00
C THR A 118 -1.29 -16.16 0.51
N PRO A 119 -1.87 -15.01 0.87
CA PRO A 119 -1.28 -13.71 0.54
C PRO A 119 0.15 -13.62 1.08
N LEU A 120 1.07 -13.11 0.27
CA LEU A 120 2.41 -12.75 0.74
C LEU A 120 2.29 -11.63 1.78
N VAL A 121 3.21 -11.63 2.73
CA VAL A 121 3.25 -10.58 3.77
C VAL A 121 3.43 -9.22 3.11
N ALA A 122 2.60 -8.27 3.48
CA ALA A 122 2.69 -6.89 2.98
C ALA A 122 4.03 -6.24 3.38
N GLU A 123 4.47 -5.27 2.60
CA GLU A 123 5.66 -4.45 2.89
C GLU A 123 6.96 -5.27 3.09
N THR A 124 6.98 -6.45 2.51
CA THR A 124 8.07 -7.40 2.66
C THR A 124 8.82 -7.59 1.34
N LYS A 125 10.14 -7.54 1.41
CA LYS A 125 10.98 -7.86 0.25
C LYS A 125 11.21 -9.36 0.20
N TYR A 126 10.97 -9.94 -0.96
CA TYR A 126 11.21 -11.34 -1.24
C TYR A 126 12.36 -11.51 -2.22
N LEU A 127 13.23 -12.49 -1.96
CA LEU A 127 14.22 -12.98 -2.91
C LEU A 127 13.65 -14.23 -3.58
N LEU A 128 13.49 -14.17 -4.90
CA LEU A 128 13.14 -15.33 -5.71
C LEU A 128 14.39 -15.90 -6.35
N VAL A 129 14.59 -17.21 -6.20
CA VAL A 129 15.73 -17.92 -6.79
C VAL A 129 15.25 -19.19 -7.48
N VAL A 130 15.71 -19.43 -8.70
CA VAL A 130 15.51 -20.68 -9.43
C VAL A 130 16.88 -21.30 -9.65
N THR A 131 17.05 -22.56 -9.25
CA THR A 131 18.31 -23.27 -9.38
C THR A 131 18.45 -23.99 -10.72
N LYS A 132 19.68 -24.29 -11.11
CA LYS A 132 19.99 -25.08 -12.33
C LYS A 132 19.59 -26.55 -12.22
N SER A 133 19.18 -27.01 -11.03
CA SER A 133 18.70 -28.38 -10.82
C SER A 133 17.36 -28.71 -11.51
N LEU A 134 16.65 -27.71 -12.02
CA LEU A 134 15.50 -27.96 -12.88
C LEU A 134 15.97 -28.52 -14.22
N VAL A 135 15.19 -29.44 -14.77
CA VAL A 135 15.54 -30.10 -16.05
C VAL A 135 14.53 -29.79 -17.15
N GLY A 136 15.04 -29.65 -18.34
CA GLY A 136 14.26 -29.63 -19.57
C GLY A 136 13.66 -30.99 -19.88
N LYS A 137 12.72 -31.04 -20.84
CA LYS A 137 12.09 -32.27 -21.33
C LYS A 137 13.10 -33.27 -21.93
N ASP A 138 14.26 -32.78 -22.34
CA ASP A 138 15.40 -33.56 -22.81
C ASP A 138 16.27 -34.16 -21.69
N GLY A 139 15.92 -33.89 -20.43
CA GLY A 139 16.67 -34.34 -19.26
C GLY A 139 17.94 -33.54 -18.99
N VAL A 140 18.14 -32.42 -19.68
CA VAL A 140 19.28 -31.51 -19.46
C VAL A 140 18.90 -30.44 -18.43
N GLU A 141 19.82 -30.12 -17.53
CA GLU A 141 19.65 -29.03 -16.57
C GLU A 141 19.44 -27.69 -17.29
N ILE A 142 18.61 -26.82 -16.70
CA ILE A 142 18.39 -25.48 -17.25
C ILE A 142 19.62 -24.61 -17.11
N GLY A 143 19.84 -23.75 -18.10
CA GLY A 143 20.88 -22.72 -18.06
C GLY A 143 20.34 -21.33 -17.74
N GLU A 144 21.26 -20.42 -17.52
CA GLU A 144 20.95 -18.99 -17.47
C GLU A 144 20.53 -18.47 -18.85
N SER A 145 19.60 -17.52 -18.87
CA SER A 145 19.36 -16.77 -20.11
C SER A 145 20.59 -15.93 -20.47
N PRO A 146 20.86 -15.66 -21.77
CA PRO A 146 22.01 -14.84 -22.17
C PRO A 146 22.05 -13.46 -21.50
N ASN A 147 20.87 -12.85 -21.29
CA ASN A 147 20.76 -11.56 -20.62
C ASN A 147 21.07 -11.66 -19.13
N TYR A 148 20.64 -12.74 -18.49
CA TYR A 148 20.91 -12.94 -17.06
C TYR A 148 22.39 -13.27 -16.83
N ALA A 149 22.97 -14.14 -17.64
CA ALA A 149 24.41 -14.46 -17.59
C ALA A 149 25.30 -13.21 -17.74
N LEU A 150 24.89 -12.25 -18.59
CA LEU A 150 25.58 -10.97 -18.70
C LEU A 150 25.54 -10.17 -17.38
N LEU A 151 24.47 -10.29 -16.59
CA LEU A 151 24.27 -9.56 -15.34
C LEU A 151 24.88 -10.28 -14.14
N SER A 152 24.91 -11.60 -14.14
CA SER A 152 25.44 -12.41 -13.03
C SER A 152 26.97 -12.55 -13.08
N ASP A 153 27.57 -12.47 -14.26
CA ASP A 153 29.02 -12.62 -14.45
C ASP A 153 29.79 -11.29 -14.37
N ASN A 154 30.57 -11.10 -13.32
CA ASN A 154 31.44 -9.95 -13.16
C ASN A 154 32.54 -9.84 -14.25
N GLY A 155 32.86 -10.93 -14.92
CA GLY A 155 33.87 -10.97 -16.00
C GLY A 155 33.35 -10.45 -17.34
N SER A 156 32.05 -10.36 -17.52
CA SER A 156 31.44 -9.89 -18.77
C SER A 156 31.52 -8.36 -18.91
N GLU A 157 31.82 -7.89 -20.12
CA GLU A 157 31.83 -6.44 -20.39
C GLU A 157 30.38 -5.89 -20.47
N VAL A 158 30.09 -4.87 -19.69
CA VAL A 158 28.83 -4.08 -19.75
C VAL A 158 29.18 -2.65 -20.11
N ILE A 159 28.36 -2.07 -20.97
CA ILE A 159 28.54 -0.65 -21.36
C ILE A 159 28.28 0.23 -20.14
N PRO A 160 29.27 1.03 -19.67
CA PRO A 160 29.09 1.94 -18.55
C PRO A 160 27.92 2.91 -18.80
N GLY A 161 27.09 3.11 -17.76
CA GLY A 161 25.90 3.97 -17.85
C GLY A 161 24.68 3.31 -18.52
N SER A 162 24.80 2.09 -19.01
CA SER A 162 23.66 1.32 -19.53
C SER A 162 22.76 0.81 -18.39
N ALA A 163 21.50 0.46 -18.71
CA ALA A 163 20.59 -0.17 -17.74
C ALA A 163 21.22 -1.45 -17.14
N SER A 164 21.91 -2.24 -17.94
CA SER A 164 22.61 -3.45 -17.48
C SER A 164 23.71 -3.14 -16.46
N SER A 165 24.47 -2.05 -16.64
CA SER A 165 25.50 -1.64 -15.68
C SER A 165 24.93 -1.18 -14.33
N GLN A 166 23.70 -0.63 -14.33
CA GLN A 166 23.02 -0.21 -13.11
C GLN A 166 22.41 -1.40 -12.34
N VAL A 167 21.93 -2.41 -13.04
CA VAL A 167 21.23 -3.56 -12.44
C VAL A 167 22.20 -4.66 -12.01
N ARG A 168 23.34 -4.84 -12.70
CA ARG A 168 24.33 -5.89 -12.41
C ARG A 168 24.74 -5.99 -10.94
N PRO A 169 25.11 -4.91 -10.23
CA PRO A 169 25.48 -5.01 -8.82
C PRO A 169 24.39 -5.64 -7.96
N ALA A 170 23.13 -5.33 -8.24
CA ALA A 170 22.01 -5.91 -7.51
C ALA A 170 21.86 -7.42 -7.81
N VAL A 171 22.00 -7.85 -9.06
CA VAL A 171 21.91 -9.28 -9.42
C VAL A 171 23.00 -10.09 -8.73
N ILE A 172 24.23 -9.61 -8.74
CA ILE A 172 25.35 -10.27 -8.06
C ILE A 172 25.09 -10.41 -6.56
N GLN A 173 24.51 -9.40 -5.94
CA GLN A 173 24.17 -9.44 -4.53
C GLN A 173 23.02 -10.39 -4.23
N TRP A 174 22.02 -10.49 -5.08
CA TRP A 174 20.95 -11.47 -4.93
C TRP A 174 21.49 -12.91 -5.00
N GLU A 175 22.43 -13.17 -5.90
CA GLU A 175 23.10 -14.47 -5.96
C GLU A 175 23.93 -14.75 -4.73
N HIS A 176 24.67 -13.75 -4.24
CA HIS A 176 25.46 -13.89 -3.03
C HIS A 176 24.57 -14.21 -1.81
N LEU A 177 23.43 -13.52 -1.67
CA LEU A 177 22.44 -13.84 -0.64
C LEU A 177 21.90 -15.26 -0.77
N ALA A 178 21.55 -15.68 -1.99
CA ALA A 178 21.10 -17.05 -2.23
C ALA A 178 22.14 -18.08 -1.82
N GLN A 179 23.42 -17.83 -2.13
CA GLN A 179 24.54 -18.71 -1.72
C GLN A 179 24.72 -18.74 -0.20
N GLN A 180 24.49 -17.63 0.50
CA GLN A 180 24.48 -17.61 1.98
C GLN A 180 23.36 -18.50 2.54
N TYR A 181 22.16 -18.45 1.94
CA TYR A 181 21.06 -19.32 2.33
C TYR A 181 21.38 -20.81 2.07
N PHE A 182 21.97 -21.14 0.93
CA PHE A 182 22.42 -22.51 0.63
C PHE A 182 23.49 -22.98 1.63
N SER A 183 24.37 -22.10 2.05
CA SER A 183 25.37 -22.40 3.08
C SER A 183 24.74 -22.69 4.44
N PHE A 184 23.69 -21.95 4.80
CA PHE A 184 22.87 -22.24 5.98
C PHE A 184 22.23 -23.64 5.89
N MET A 185 21.57 -23.95 4.78
CA MET A 185 20.98 -25.28 4.55
C MET A 185 22.04 -26.37 4.73
N ASN A 186 23.18 -26.26 4.06
CA ASN A 186 24.27 -27.22 4.18
C ASN A 186 24.76 -27.39 5.62
N SER A 187 24.90 -26.32 6.38
CA SER A 187 25.36 -26.38 7.76
C SER A 187 24.33 -27.09 8.67
N SER A 188 23.06 -26.92 8.40
CA SER A 188 21.99 -27.57 9.12
C SER A 188 21.93 -29.09 8.85
N TYR A 189 22.19 -29.50 7.61
CA TYR A 189 22.24 -30.92 7.23
C TYR A 189 23.47 -31.66 7.77
N LYS A 190 24.61 -31.02 7.84
CA LYS A 190 25.83 -31.62 8.43
C LYS A 190 25.65 -32.04 9.89
N LYS A 191 24.63 -31.49 10.57
CA LYS A 191 24.26 -31.87 11.95
C LYS A 191 23.31 -33.06 12.02
N SER A 192 22.65 -33.45 10.91
CA SER A 192 21.55 -34.44 10.87
C SER A 192 21.89 -35.74 10.12
N ASP A 193 23.12 -36.11 9.88
CA ASP A 193 23.54 -37.35 9.18
C ASP A 193 22.90 -37.60 7.78
N VAL A 194 22.28 -36.58 7.17
CA VAL A 194 21.71 -36.64 5.82
C VAL A 194 22.74 -36.10 4.83
N ASP A 195 23.09 -36.90 3.82
CA ASP A 195 23.95 -36.47 2.69
C ASP A 195 23.14 -35.48 1.80
N PHE A 196 23.12 -34.22 2.20
CA PHE A 196 22.54 -33.16 1.40
C PHE A 196 23.65 -32.40 0.63
N VAL A 197 23.43 -32.24 -0.65
CA VAL A 197 24.26 -31.37 -1.49
C VAL A 197 23.42 -30.13 -1.82
N ALA A 198 23.86 -28.96 -1.38
CA ALA A 198 23.19 -27.73 -1.73
C ALA A 198 23.10 -27.56 -3.26
N PRO A 199 22.03 -26.92 -3.76
CA PRO A 199 21.92 -26.68 -5.19
C PRO A 199 23.17 -25.96 -5.72
N GLU A 200 23.87 -26.59 -6.63
CA GLU A 200 24.99 -25.98 -7.33
C GLU A 200 24.46 -25.14 -8.50
N GLY A 201 24.59 -23.84 -8.39
CA GLY A 201 24.28 -22.90 -9.46
C GLY A 201 22.86 -22.35 -9.45
N ILE A 202 22.79 -21.09 -9.82
CA ILE A 202 21.57 -20.26 -9.89
C ILE A 202 21.29 -20.02 -11.36
N ALA A 203 20.05 -20.31 -11.80
CA ALA A 203 19.60 -20.02 -13.15
C ALA A 203 18.96 -18.62 -13.24
N LEU A 204 18.34 -18.18 -12.14
CA LEU A 204 17.71 -16.86 -12.02
C LEU A 204 17.62 -16.47 -10.55
N ALA A 205 17.99 -15.23 -10.22
CA ALA A 205 17.71 -14.60 -8.94
C ALA A 205 17.24 -13.17 -9.14
N TYR A 206 16.18 -12.77 -8.45
CA TYR A 206 15.74 -11.38 -8.38
C TYR A 206 14.93 -11.13 -7.12
N SER A 207 14.77 -9.86 -6.75
CA SER A 207 13.94 -9.48 -5.62
C SER A 207 12.79 -8.58 -6.03
N PHE A 208 11.71 -8.64 -5.28
CA PHE A 208 10.59 -7.72 -5.37
C PHE A 208 10.07 -7.41 -3.97
N THR A 209 9.38 -6.29 -3.83
CA THR A 209 8.77 -5.90 -2.55
C THR A 209 7.26 -5.84 -2.72
N THR A 210 6.55 -6.49 -1.81
CA THR A 210 5.08 -6.40 -1.73
C THR A 210 4.66 -5.00 -1.28
N GLY A 211 3.56 -4.51 -1.82
CA GLY A 211 3.00 -3.22 -1.40
C GLY A 211 2.29 -3.31 -0.05
N GLY A 212 2.17 -2.18 0.63
CA GLY A 212 1.19 -2.01 1.70
C GLY A 212 -0.21 -1.93 1.09
N THR A 213 -1.18 -2.64 1.65
CA THR A 213 -2.54 -2.68 1.10
C THR A 213 -3.29 -1.38 1.40
N SER A 214 -3.30 -0.96 2.66
CA SER A 214 -4.03 0.21 3.17
C SER A 214 -3.10 1.33 3.66
N THR A 215 -1.84 1.04 3.95
CA THR A 215 -0.88 1.92 4.64
C THR A 215 -0.76 3.33 4.05
N VAL A 216 -0.84 3.46 2.71
CA VAL A 216 -0.82 4.78 2.06
C VAL A 216 -2.05 5.59 2.44
N MET A 217 -3.24 4.98 2.40
CA MET A 217 -4.49 5.65 2.72
C MET A 217 -4.61 5.94 4.22
N GLU A 218 -4.20 4.98 5.07
CA GLU A 218 -4.13 5.16 6.53
C GLU A 218 -3.19 6.31 6.91
N SER A 219 -2.01 6.39 6.27
CA SER A 219 -1.06 7.47 6.50
C SER A 219 -1.55 8.83 6.02
N MET A 220 -2.36 8.88 4.96
CA MET A 220 -3.00 10.10 4.51
C MET A 220 -4.15 10.50 5.44
N ALA A 221 -4.96 9.54 5.87
CA ALA A 221 -6.06 9.79 6.82
C ALA A 221 -5.53 10.21 8.21
N SER A 222 -4.42 9.62 8.63
CA SER A 222 -3.78 9.89 9.93
C SER A 222 -2.25 9.88 9.80
N PRO A 223 -1.62 10.97 9.37
CA PRO A 223 -0.17 11.06 9.20
C PRO A 223 0.63 10.75 10.47
N ALA A 224 0.02 10.89 11.64
CA ALA A 224 0.64 10.52 12.90
C ALA A 224 1.09 9.04 12.89
N LEU A 225 0.33 8.13 12.31
CA LEU A 225 0.68 6.71 12.21
C LEU A 225 2.00 6.48 11.45
N TYR A 226 2.18 7.21 10.36
CA TYR A 226 3.44 7.17 9.61
C TYR A 226 4.62 7.65 10.47
N PHE A 227 4.47 8.78 11.15
CA PHE A 227 5.54 9.32 12.00
C PHE A 227 5.79 8.45 13.23
N GLU A 228 4.77 7.88 13.85
CA GLU A 228 4.91 6.92 14.95
C GLU A 228 5.78 5.73 14.54
N HIS A 229 5.50 5.18 13.35
CA HIS A 229 6.31 4.08 12.80
C HIS A 229 7.77 4.53 12.58
N GLN A 230 7.99 5.68 11.93
CA GLN A 230 9.35 6.19 11.66
C GLN A 230 10.14 6.47 12.95
N ILE A 231 9.49 7.09 13.93
CA ILE A 231 10.11 7.37 15.24
C ILE A 231 10.49 6.07 15.95
N THR A 232 9.58 5.10 15.97
CA THR A 232 9.81 3.80 16.60
C THR A 232 10.99 3.08 15.96
N VAL A 233 11.02 2.95 14.63
CA VAL A 233 12.11 2.33 13.90
C VAL A 233 13.44 3.05 14.18
N LYS A 234 13.44 4.39 14.08
CA LYS A 234 14.64 5.20 14.34
C LYS A 234 15.16 5.03 15.77
N THR A 235 14.26 5.04 16.75
CA THR A 235 14.66 4.87 18.17
C THR A 235 15.32 3.52 18.40
N LYS A 236 14.75 2.45 17.82
CA LYS A 236 15.34 1.11 17.88
C LYS A 236 16.71 1.08 17.20
N GLN A 237 16.82 1.62 15.99
CA GLN A 237 18.11 1.70 15.27
C GLN A 237 19.16 2.47 16.07
N ASP A 238 18.83 3.63 16.60
CA ASP A 238 19.77 4.47 17.36
C ASP A 238 20.22 3.78 18.66
N ALA A 239 19.32 3.07 19.35
CA ALA A 239 19.65 2.30 20.54
C ALA A 239 20.64 1.17 20.21
N ILE A 240 20.39 0.45 19.13
CA ILE A 240 21.21 -0.68 18.72
C ILE A 240 22.56 -0.23 18.13
N LYS A 241 22.60 0.89 17.40
CA LYS A 241 23.85 1.50 16.96
C LYS A 241 24.74 1.90 18.14
N LYS A 242 24.16 2.52 19.18
CA LYS A 242 24.90 2.86 20.40
C LYS A 242 25.47 1.63 21.08
N LEU A 243 24.68 0.56 21.16
CA LEU A 243 25.10 -0.72 21.68
C LEU A 243 26.27 -1.32 20.90
N ALA A 244 26.14 -1.37 19.57
CA ALA A 244 27.17 -1.89 18.70
C ALA A 244 28.45 -1.05 18.72
N ILE A 245 28.34 0.28 18.71
CA ILE A 245 29.49 1.21 18.84
C ILE A 245 30.18 1.00 20.17
N GLY A 246 29.43 0.85 21.27
CA GLY A 246 30.00 0.59 22.59
C GLY A 246 30.82 -0.70 22.61
N SER A 247 30.29 -1.78 22.06
CA SER A 247 30.96 -3.08 21.99
C SER A 247 32.20 -3.06 21.09
N TYR A 248 32.10 -2.37 19.97
CA TYR A 248 33.13 -2.29 18.96
C TYR A 248 34.28 -1.37 19.38
N ASN A 249 33.97 -0.20 19.96
CA ASN A 249 34.95 0.71 20.50
C ASN A 249 35.75 0.07 21.62
N LEU A 250 35.15 -0.83 22.39
CA LEU A 250 35.85 -1.57 23.40
C LEU A 250 36.89 -2.53 22.78
N ALA A 251 36.46 -3.29 21.77
CA ALA A 251 37.34 -4.14 21.00
C ALA A 251 38.39 -3.33 20.23
N GLY A 252 38.05 -2.14 19.73
CA GLY A 252 38.94 -1.24 19.00
C GLY A 252 39.91 -0.45 19.87
N VAL A 253 39.52 -0.10 21.08
CA VAL A 253 40.46 0.48 22.08
C VAL A 253 41.55 -0.52 22.45
N LEU A 254 41.21 -1.79 22.41
CA LEU A 254 42.14 -2.87 22.72
C LEU A 254 43.05 -3.25 21.52
N SER A 255 42.59 -3.03 20.26
CA SER A 255 43.34 -3.38 19.05
C SER A 255 43.89 -2.20 18.23
N GLY A 256 43.51 -0.98 18.53
CA GLY A 256 44.10 0.25 17.93
C GLY A 256 43.67 0.64 16.53
N ASP A 257 42.77 -0.10 15.81
CA ASP A 257 42.67 0.08 14.35
C ASP A 257 41.27 -0.05 13.70
N ILE A 258 40.16 0.10 14.45
CA ILE A 258 38.87 -0.39 13.95
C ILE A 258 37.87 0.68 13.44
N ALA A 259 38.22 1.94 13.39
CA ALA A 259 37.28 3.01 13.09
C ALA A 259 36.71 3.03 11.65
N ASN A 260 37.19 2.23 10.71
CA ASN A 260 36.89 2.34 9.27
C ASN A 260 36.62 1.02 8.52
N SER A 261 36.24 -0.08 9.17
CA SER A 261 36.10 -1.35 8.44
C SER A 261 34.64 -1.62 7.99
N THR A 262 34.53 -2.18 6.79
CA THR A 262 33.26 -2.71 6.22
C THR A 262 32.63 -3.77 7.14
N ASP A 263 33.46 -4.50 7.88
CA ASP A 263 33.06 -5.51 8.86
C ASP A 263 32.28 -4.94 10.05
N TYR A 264 32.49 -3.68 10.39
CA TYR A 264 31.75 -2.98 11.43
C TYR A 264 30.26 -2.89 11.08
N ASP A 265 29.93 -2.44 9.87
CA ASP A 265 28.54 -2.31 9.42
C ASP A 265 27.85 -3.68 9.36
N ILE A 266 28.55 -4.73 8.93
CA ILE A 266 28.01 -6.09 8.88
C ILE A 266 27.70 -6.61 10.28
N GLN A 267 28.57 -6.37 11.25
CA GLN A 267 28.35 -6.81 12.63
C GLN A 267 27.24 -6.04 13.33
N VAL A 268 27.20 -4.71 13.17
CA VAL A 268 26.11 -3.87 13.67
C VAL A 268 24.78 -4.36 13.11
N ASN A 269 24.73 -4.65 11.83
CA ASN A 269 23.52 -5.11 11.18
C ASN A 269 23.11 -6.51 11.62
N THR A 270 24.05 -7.43 11.80
CA THR A 270 23.76 -8.78 12.34
C THR A 270 23.18 -8.69 13.75
N LEU A 271 23.72 -7.81 14.57
CA LEU A 271 23.21 -7.56 15.92
C LEU A 271 21.80 -6.97 15.91
N LEU A 272 21.60 -5.96 15.06
CA LEU A 272 20.30 -5.33 14.81
C LEU A 272 19.23 -6.36 14.43
N HIS A 273 19.58 -7.28 13.56
CA HIS A 273 18.72 -8.36 13.14
C HIS A 273 18.29 -9.26 14.29
N LYS A 274 19.27 -9.72 15.06
CA LYS A 274 18.97 -10.64 16.18
C LYS A 274 18.07 -9.99 17.22
N MET A 275 18.22 -8.69 17.46
CA MET A 275 17.37 -7.94 18.39
C MET A 275 15.96 -7.73 17.87
N LEU A 276 15.81 -7.37 16.58
CA LEU A 276 14.48 -7.18 15.97
C LEU A 276 13.66 -8.48 15.95
N ILE A 277 14.31 -9.61 15.70
CA ILE A 277 13.66 -10.91 15.73
C ILE A 277 13.25 -11.27 17.14
N CYS A 278 14.13 -11.06 18.12
CA CYS A 278 13.82 -11.29 19.50
C CYS A 278 12.56 -10.51 19.89
N GLU A 279 12.50 -9.23 19.57
CA GLU A 279 11.35 -8.38 19.92
C GLU A 279 10.08 -8.75 19.16
N SER A 280 10.18 -9.06 17.86
CA SER A 280 9.00 -9.33 17.03
C SER A 280 8.43 -10.74 17.19
N LEU A 281 9.26 -11.73 17.52
CA LEU A 281 8.87 -13.15 17.53
C LEU A 281 8.80 -13.77 18.92
N LEU A 282 9.61 -13.29 19.87
CA LEU A 282 9.70 -13.87 21.21
C LEU A 282 8.99 -13.05 22.29
N GLY A 283 8.45 -11.87 21.93
CA GLY A 283 7.64 -11.06 22.83
C GLY A 283 8.35 -10.67 24.13
N ALA A 284 7.67 -10.76 25.26
CA ALA A 284 8.17 -10.36 26.58
C ALA A 284 9.38 -11.17 27.12
N GLY A 285 9.82 -12.19 26.40
CA GLY A 285 11.05 -12.93 26.72
C GLY A 285 12.34 -12.26 26.27
N CYS A 286 12.23 -11.09 25.59
CA CYS A 286 13.33 -10.25 25.19
C CYS A 286 13.50 -9.03 26.08
N ASP A 287 13.32 -9.20 27.38
CA ASP A 287 13.69 -8.23 28.39
C ASP A 287 15.23 -8.02 28.41
N ALA A 288 15.70 -7.13 29.29
CA ALA A 288 17.11 -6.76 29.38
C ALA A 288 18.06 -7.96 29.55
N ASP A 289 17.56 -9.08 30.05
CA ASP A 289 18.31 -10.32 30.22
C ASP A 289 18.33 -11.18 28.94
N GLY A 290 17.34 -11.03 28.06
CA GLY A 290 17.27 -11.73 26.75
C GLY A 290 18.12 -11.08 25.65
N ILE A 291 18.41 -9.76 25.75
CA ILE A 291 19.46 -9.10 24.95
C ILE A 291 20.83 -9.48 25.53
N ASN A 292 21.07 -10.73 25.52
CA ASN A 292 21.98 -11.41 26.37
C ASN A 292 23.41 -11.36 25.78
N HIS A 293 24.38 -11.42 26.64
CA HIS A 293 25.76 -11.81 26.47
C HIS A 293 26.02 -12.78 25.31
N SER A 294 25.08 -13.69 25.03
CA SER A 294 25.21 -14.67 23.96
C SER A 294 25.38 -14.06 22.58
N TYR A 295 24.75 -12.93 22.29
CA TYR A 295 24.86 -12.29 20.97
C TYR A 295 26.23 -11.65 20.75
N TYR A 296 26.79 -11.05 21.79
CA TYR A 296 28.15 -10.52 21.73
C TYR A 296 29.20 -11.61 21.68
N ARG A 297 29.03 -12.64 22.47
CA ARG A 297 29.89 -13.81 22.43
C ARG A 297 29.85 -14.50 21.06
N GLU A 298 28.66 -14.56 20.45
CA GLU A 298 28.52 -15.17 19.14
C GLU A 298 29.11 -14.28 18.03
N ALA A 299 28.94 -12.96 18.09
CA ALA A 299 29.58 -12.04 17.14
C ALA A 299 31.11 -12.06 17.26
N LEU A 300 31.64 -12.10 18.48
CA LEU A 300 33.05 -12.26 18.74
C LEU A 300 33.56 -13.65 18.31
N ALA A 301 32.80 -14.71 18.57
CA ALA A 301 33.14 -16.08 18.16
C ALA A 301 33.14 -16.23 16.64
N GLN A 302 32.26 -15.54 15.92
CA GLN A 302 32.25 -15.51 14.46
C GLN A 302 33.51 -14.82 13.90
N ARG A 303 33.99 -13.75 14.54
CA ARG A 303 35.26 -13.11 14.16
C ARG A 303 36.46 -13.99 14.38
N ILE A 304 36.53 -14.65 15.53
CA ILE A 304 37.57 -15.62 15.85
C ILE A 304 37.55 -16.77 14.83
N ALA A 305 36.37 -17.26 14.49
CA ALA A 305 36.21 -18.29 13.45
C ALA A 305 36.60 -17.80 12.06
N ALA A 306 36.53 -16.50 11.80
CA ALA A 306 36.99 -15.86 10.56
C ALA A 306 38.53 -15.61 10.52
N GLY A 307 39.25 -15.92 11.59
CA GLY A 307 40.72 -15.82 11.66
C GLY A 307 41.25 -14.61 12.44
N ASP A 308 40.39 -13.91 13.15
CA ASP A 308 40.75 -12.80 14.05
C ASP A 308 41.10 -13.34 15.44
N ASP A 309 42.20 -14.04 15.57
CA ASP A 309 42.64 -14.66 16.82
C ASP A 309 42.94 -13.65 17.95
N GLU A 310 43.14 -12.39 17.61
CA GLU A 310 43.36 -11.30 18.59
C GLU A 310 42.21 -11.10 19.57
N PHE A 311 41.00 -11.56 19.24
CA PHE A 311 39.83 -11.41 20.12
C PHE A 311 39.58 -12.62 21.03
N ALA A 312 40.30 -13.72 20.84
CA ALA A 312 40.08 -14.94 21.62
C ALA A 312 40.32 -14.72 23.13
N ASP A 313 41.32 -13.91 23.46
CA ASP A 313 41.71 -13.63 24.84
C ASP A 313 40.73 -12.71 25.57
N TYR A 314 39.90 -11.97 24.83
CA TYR A 314 38.97 -10.98 25.40
C TYR A 314 37.55 -11.49 25.67
N ILE A 315 37.15 -12.63 25.14
CA ILE A 315 35.80 -13.17 25.32
C ILE A 315 35.48 -13.47 26.78
N GLU A 316 36.48 -13.76 27.59
CA GLU A 316 36.32 -14.13 29.00
C GLU A 316 36.80 -13.06 29.99
N GLU A 317 37.32 -11.93 29.52
CA GLU A 317 37.77 -10.82 30.38
C GLU A 317 36.59 -10.19 31.13
N PRO A 318 36.60 -10.18 32.49
CA PRO A 318 35.46 -9.68 33.29
C PRO A 318 35.12 -8.21 33.03
N GLU A 319 36.10 -7.36 32.73
CA GLU A 319 35.89 -5.94 32.46
C GLU A 319 35.13 -5.72 31.15
N ILE A 320 35.44 -6.50 30.10
CA ILE A 320 34.74 -6.44 28.81
C ILE A 320 33.32 -6.91 28.95
N VAL A 321 33.12 -8.02 29.65
CA VAL A 321 31.79 -8.54 29.97
C VAL A 321 30.95 -7.49 30.72
N HIS A 322 31.50 -6.78 31.67
CA HIS A 322 30.82 -5.74 32.42
C HIS A 322 30.45 -4.52 31.57
N LEU A 323 31.33 -4.10 30.66
CA LEU A 323 31.06 -2.98 29.75
C LEU A 323 30.01 -3.34 28.69
N LEU A 324 30.01 -4.57 28.18
CA LEU A 324 28.98 -5.08 27.29
C LEU A 324 27.62 -5.15 27.99
N GLN A 325 27.58 -5.64 29.25
CA GLN A 325 26.37 -5.64 30.07
C GLN A 325 25.79 -4.25 30.28
N ARG A 326 26.65 -3.27 30.53
CA ARG A 326 26.22 -1.87 30.69
C ARG A 326 25.66 -1.30 29.40
N ALA A 327 26.31 -1.54 28.26
CA ALA A 327 25.84 -1.08 26.96
C ALA A 327 24.48 -1.71 26.60
N VAL A 328 24.29 -3.00 26.92
CA VAL A 328 23.01 -3.70 26.73
C VAL A 328 21.93 -3.08 27.64
N ALA A 329 22.24 -2.84 28.90
CA ALA A 329 21.31 -2.24 29.84
C ALA A 329 20.89 -0.82 29.41
N ASP A 330 21.84 -0.02 28.92
CA ASP A 330 21.58 1.35 28.44
C ASP A 330 20.68 1.34 27.16
N ALA A 331 20.91 0.40 26.26
CA ALA A 331 20.07 0.24 25.08
C ALA A 331 18.64 -0.24 25.44
N ALA A 332 18.52 -1.21 26.34
CA ALA A 332 17.24 -1.69 26.84
C ALA A 332 16.45 -0.60 27.57
N ILE A 333 17.12 0.22 28.39
CA ILE A 333 16.50 1.38 29.04
C ILE A 333 16.01 2.39 28.00
N THR A 334 16.79 2.66 26.96
CA THR A 334 16.40 3.59 25.89
C THR A 334 15.16 3.09 25.15
N ILE A 335 15.12 1.81 24.79
CA ILE A 335 13.97 1.19 24.12
C ILE A 335 12.75 1.20 25.05
N LYS A 336 12.93 0.82 26.31
CA LYS A 336 11.85 0.78 27.31
C LYS A 336 11.28 2.16 27.64
N ASN A 337 12.14 3.20 27.67
CA ASN A 337 11.71 4.57 27.95
C ASN A 337 11.06 5.25 26.76
N THR A 338 11.13 4.64 25.56
CA THR A 338 10.38 5.08 24.40
C THR A 338 8.97 4.50 24.51
N THR A 339 8.17 5.08 25.40
CA THR A 339 6.80 4.65 25.61
C THR A 339 5.93 5.00 24.41
N GLU A 340 4.85 4.24 24.22
CA GLU A 340 3.84 4.51 23.18
C GLU A 340 3.35 5.96 23.24
N ASP A 341 3.09 6.50 24.44
CA ASP A 341 2.67 7.89 24.61
C ASP A 341 3.75 8.89 24.17
N SER A 342 5.03 8.61 24.41
CA SER A 342 6.13 9.45 23.95
C SER A 342 6.24 9.49 22.43
N VAL A 343 6.07 8.35 21.77
CA VAL A 343 6.08 8.23 20.31
C VAL A 343 4.90 8.98 19.71
N LYS A 344 3.69 8.78 20.24
CA LYS A 344 2.47 9.48 19.81
C LYS A 344 2.59 11.00 19.96
N ASN A 345 3.11 11.47 21.10
CA ASN A 345 3.32 12.90 21.31
C ASN A 345 4.33 13.49 20.32
N GLN A 346 5.43 12.80 20.03
CA GLN A 346 6.41 13.25 19.05
C GLN A 346 5.81 13.25 17.62
N ALA A 347 5.06 12.22 17.25
CA ALA A 347 4.37 12.15 15.97
C ALA A 347 3.37 13.30 15.81
N ALA A 348 2.58 13.59 16.83
CA ALA A 348 1.64 14.71 16.82
C ALA A 348 2.34 16.07 16.65
N LEU A 349 3.50 16.26 17.29
CA LEU A 349 4.32 17.47 17.10
C LEU A 349 4.85 17.59 15.68
N MET A 350 5.26 16.48 15.06
CA MET A 350 5.71 16.47 13.66
C MET A 350 4.56 16.81 12.70
N VAL A 351 3.38 16.23 12.91
CA VAL A 351 2.18 16.57 12.11
C VAL A 351 1.85 18.06 12.25
N GLY A 352 1.86 18.61 13.48
CA GLY A 352 1.62 20.03 13.71
C GLY A 352 2.67 20.95 13.06
N ALA A 353 3.94 20.52 13.03
CA ALA A 353 5.01 21.29 12.36
C ALA A 353 4.89 21.30 10.83
N LEU A 354 4.13 20.36 10.25
CA LEU A 354 3.90 20.20 8.83
C LEU A 354 2.46 20.57 8.43
N GLU A 355 1.78 21.34 9.27
CA GLU A 355 0.42 21.82 8.97
C GLU A 355 0.37 22.52 7.62
N GLY A 356 -0.62 22.14 6.80
CA GLY A 356 -0.77 22.65 5.42
C GLY A 356 0.21 22.08 4.38
N GLN A 357 1.16 21.19 4.78
CA GLN A 357 2.06 20.51 3.85
C GLN A 357 1.69 19.04 3.64
N LEU A 358 0.95 18.45 4.58
CA LEU A 358 0.51 17.07 4.50
C LEU A 358 -0.84 16.97 3.77
N PRO A 359 -1.05 15.95 2.93
CA PRO A 359 -2.30 15.75 2.19
C PRO A 359 -3.39 15.11 3.08
N ILE A 360 -3.77 15.80 4.15
CA ILE A 360 -4.76 15.32 5.13
C ILE A 360 -6.16 15.56 4.59
N PRO A 361 -7.12 14.62 4.74
CA PRO A 361 -8.52 14.89 4.48
C PRO A 361 -9.05 16.00 5.39
N GLU A 362 -9.64 17.02 4.80
CA GLU A 362 -10.17 18.17 5.51
C GLU A 362 -11.48 18.66 4.88
N SER A 363 -12.18 19.55 5.58
CA SER A 363 -13.41 20.16 5.05
C SER A 363 -13.10 20.97 3.80
N GLN A 364 -13.81 20.65 2.72
CA GLN A 364 -13.64 21.24 1.40
C GLN A 364 -14.80 22.18 1.09
N THR A 365 -14.52 23.24 0.32
CA THR A 365 -15.54 24.18 -0.11
C THR A 365 -16.57 23.49 -0.98
N SER A 366 -17.84 23.51 -0.56
CA SER A 366 -18.98 23.03 -1.31
C SER A 366 -20.02 24.13 -1.51
N LEU A 367 -20.79 24.00 -2.57
CA LEU A 367 -21.86 24.93 -2.90
C LEU A 367 -22.99 24.19 -3.61
N PHE A 368 -24.17 24.21 -3.04
CA PHE A 368 -25.38 23.73 -3.69
C PHE A 368 -26.10 24.92 -4.31
N TYR A 369 -26.45 24.83 -5.57
CA TYR A 369 -27.00 25.97 -6.35
C TYR A 369 -28.32 25.65 -7.04
N ARG A 370 -28.71 24.36 -7.09
CA ARG A 370 -29.97 23.95 -7.72
C ARG A 370 -30.69 22.91 -6.86
N LYS A 371 -32.00 23.15 -6.65
CA LYS A 371 -32.89 22.29 -5.91
C LYS A 371 -34.08 21.89 -6.79
N ASP A 372 -34.23 20.60 -6.99
CA ASP A 372 -35.33 20.01 -7.74
C ASP A 372 -36.08 18.99 -6.87
N CYS A 373 -37.20 18.49 -7.34
CA CYS A 373 -37.88 17.37 -6.74
C CYS A 373 -37.60 16.10 -7.55
N LEU A 374 -37.45 14.98 -6.85
CA LEU A 374 -37.13 13.70 -7.50
C LEU A 374 -38.41 13.09 -8.12
N GLY A 375 -39.47 12.92 -7.34
CA GLY A 375 -40.68 12.26 -7.73
C GLY A 375 -41.87 13.19 -7.93
N ASN A 376 -42.96 12.65 -8.48
CA ASN A 376 -44.21 13.40 -8.68
C ASN A 376 -45.01 13.44 -7.39
N SER A 377 -45.27 14.62 -6.86
CA SER A 377 -46.08 14.80 -5.68
C SER A 377 -47.07 15.94 -5.83
N ALA A 378 -48.14 15.82 -5.07
CA ALA A 378 -49.21 16.79 -5.02
C ALA A 378 -48.82 18.14 -4.37
N THR A 379 -47.66 18.28 -3.74
CA THR A 379 -47.28 19.48 -3.00
C THR A 379 -45.91 20.00 -3.36
N GLY A 380 -45.85 21.07 -4.13
CA GLY A 380 -44.67 21.91 -4.30
C GLY A 380 -43.65 21.47 -5.34
N CYS A 381 -43.90 20.43 -6.13
CA CYS A 381 -43.01 19.91 -7.12
C CYS A 381 -43.67 19.96 -8.51
N ASN A 382 -43.44 21.04 -9.23
CA ASN A 382 -44.08 21.25 -10.54
C ASN A 382 -43.38 20.46 -11.68
N ASP A 383 -42.07 20.32 -11.61
CA ASP A 383 -41.23 19.64 -12.62
C ASP A 383 -40.35 18.58 -11.97
N PRO A 384 -40.87 17.36 -11.71
CA PRO A 384 -40.07 16.30 -11.11
C PRO A 384 -39.01 15.77 -12.08
N ILE A 385 -37.82 15.45 -11.58
CA ILE A 385 -36.72 14.84 -12.36
C ILE A 385 -37.19 13.52 -12.98
N ASN A 386 -37.92 12.72 -12.19
CA ASN A 386 -38.52 11.48 -12.66
C ASN A 386 -39.93 11.28 -12.03
N PRO A 387 -41.01 11.44 -12.80
CA PRO A 387 -42.36 11.30 -12.28
C PRO A 387 -42.76 9.89 -11.83
N PHE A 388 -41.93 8.89 -12.12
CA PHE A 388 -42.15 7.49 -11.71
C PHE A 388 -41.63 7.17 -10.31
N PHE A 389 -40.85 8.06 -9.70
CA PHE A 389 -40.44 7.86 -8.31
C PHE A 389 -41.66 8.07 -7.36
N PRO A 390 -41.79 7.19 -6.35
CA PRO A 390 -42.99 7.16 -5.50
C PRO A 390 -43.09 8.36 -4.55
N ALA A 391 -41.96 8.96 -4.20
CA ALA A 391 -41.94 10.05 -3.23
C ALA A 391 -41.18 11.28 -3.76
N PRO A 392 -41.53 12.47 -3.28
CA PRO A 392 -40.94 13.72 -3.75
C PRO A 392 -39.77 14.14 -2.87
N ALA A 393 -38.74 13.33 -2.75
CA ALA A 393 -37.50 13.77 -2.13
C ALA A 393 -36.97 15.01 -2.85
N TYR A 394 -36.27 15.87 -2.12
CA TYR A 394 -35.53 16.95 -2.73
C TYR A 394 -34.19 16.44 -3.26
N VAL A 395 -33.80 17.00 -4.40
CA VAL A 395 -32.48 16.78 -4.98
C VAL A 395 -31.78 18.12 -5.07
N ALA A 396 -30.71 18.28 -4.30
CA ALA A 396 -29.81 19.43 -4.44
C ALA A 396 -28.62 19.05 -5.33
N GLN A 397 -28.39 19.86 -6.34
CA GLN A 397 -27.24 19.76 -7.21
C GLN A 397 -26.23 20.82 -6.81
N GLY A 398 -24.98 20.42 -6.68
CA GLY A 398 -23.93 21.28 -6.19
C GLY A 398 -22.57 20.97 -6.79
N GLN A 399 -21.58 21.61 -6.25
CA GLN A 399 -20.17 21.41 -6.55
C GLN A 399 -19.37 21.31 -5.27
N ILE A 400 -18.25 20.60 -5.32
CA ILE A 400 -17.25 20.54 -4.26
C ILE A 400 -15.85 20.63 -4.90
N THR A 401 -14.94 21.36 -4.26
CA THR A 401 -13.57 21.47 -4.74
C THR A 401 -12.68 20.52 -3.97
N LEU A 402 -12.13 19.51 -4.65
CA LEU A 402 -11.35 18.43 -4.06
C LEU A 402 -9.88 18.49 -4.48
N PRO A 403 -8.93 18.13 -3.60
CA PRO A 403 -7.54 17.94 -3.98
C PRO A 403 -7.40 16.78 -4.95
N TYR A 404 -6.62 16.96 -6.02
CA TYR A 404 -6.45 15.96 -7.07
C TYR A 404 -4.97 15.61 -7.23
N TYR A 405 -4.66 14.34 -7.03
CA TYR A 405 -3.29 13.82 -7.03
C TYR A 405 -2.94 13.06 -8.32
N LEU A 406 -3.95 12.77 -9.17
CA LEU A 406 -3.74 12.21 -10.50
C LEU A 406 -3.37 13.32 -11.49
N GLN A 407 -2.88 12.90 -12.65
CA GLN A 407 -2.62 13.82 -13.75
C GLN A 407 -3.92 14.30 -14.40
N THR A 408 -3.95 15.56 -14.80
CA THR A 408 -5.05 16.16 -15.57
C THR A 408 -4.75 16.10 -17.08
N PRO A 409 -5.76 16.19 -17.95
CA PRO A 409 -5.53 16.23 -19.39
C PRO A 409 -5.08 17.60 -19.91
N ILE A 410 -4.81 18.54 -19.01
CA ILE A 410 -4.38 19.91 -19.35
C ILE A 410 -3.02 20.13 -18.69
N ASN A 411 -2.03 20.53 -19.49
CA ASN A 411 -0.71 20.88 -18.99
C ASN A 411 -0.66 22.29 -18.39
N ALA A 412 0.48 22.70 -17.82
CA ALA A 412 0.66 24.00 -17.20
C ALA A 412 0.50 25.18 -18.20
N GLU A 413 0.68 24.93 -19.48
CA GLU A 413 0.54 25.89 -20.57
C GLU A 413 -0.92 25.98 -21.08
N GLY A 414 -1.83 25.18 -20.53
CA GLY A 414 -3.25 25.12 -20.93
C GLY A 414 -3.51 24.29 -22.19
N GLU A 415 -2.54 23.51 -22.64
CA GLU A 415 -2.71 22.62 -23.80
C GLU A 415 -3.32 21.29 -23.39
N VAL A 416 -4.22 20.76 -24.22
CA VAL A 416 -4.90 19.50 -23.98
C VAL A 416 -4.00 18.33 -24.39
N ASN A 417 -3.61 17.52 -23.41
CA ASN A 417 -2.93 16.24 -23.60
C ASN A 417 -3.59 15.16 -22.72
N PRO A 418 -4.47 14.34 -23.25
CA PRO A 418 -5.23 13.37 -22.45
C PRO A 418 -4.42 12.12 -22.06
N ASN A 419 -3.26 11.86 -22.65
CA ASN A 419 -2.47 10.65 -22.36
C ASN A 419 -2.14 10.46 -20.87
N PRO A 420 -1.84 11.49 -20.08
CA PRO A 420 -1.57 11.35 -18.66
C PRO A 420 -2.72 10.76 -17.85
N ILE A 421 -3.99 10.94 -18.24
CA ILE A 421 -5.13 10.36 -17.50
C ILE A 421 -5.21 8.83 -17.64
N ALA A 422 -4.70 8.26 -18.75
CA ALA A 422 -4.65 6.81 -18.97
C ALA A 422 -3.34 6.16 -18.52
N LEU A 423 -2.26 6.94 -18.45
CA LEU A 423 -0.90 6.42 -18.21
C LEU A 423 -0.26 7.00 -16.93
N GLY A 424 -0.83 8.03 -16.34
CA GLY A 424 -0.33 8.66 -15.13
C GLY A 424 -0.57 7.82 -13.87
N SER A 425 0.17 8.10 -12.83
CA SER A 425 0.00 7.58 -11.48
C SER A 425 0.35 8.69 -10.47
N TRP A 426 0.03 8.49 -9.22
CA TRP A 426 0.45 9.40 -8.16
C TRP A 426 1.96 9.54 -8.13
N VAL A 427 2.42 10.75 -7.93
CA VAL A 427 3.84 11.10 -7.78
C VAL A 427 4.04 11.55 -6.35
N ALA A 428 5.07 11.03 -5.69
CA ALA A 428 5.39 11.42 -4.31
C ALA A 428 5.82 12.90 -4.25
N ASP A 429 5.52 13.55 -3.14
CA ASP A 429 5.98 14.92 -2.89
C ASP A 429 7.46 14.92 -2.53
N THR A 430 8.30 15.18 -3.53
CA THR A 430 9.76 15.19 -3.36
C THR A 430 10.25 16.36 -2.53
N GLU A 431 9.55 17.48 -2.51
CA GLU A 431 9.88 18.63 -1.68
C GLU A 431 9.63 18.32 -0.20
N LEU A 432 8.50 17.67 0.11
CA LEU A 432 8.23 17.19 1.45
C LEU A 432 9.24 16.12 1.90
N GLN A 433 9.66 15.23 0.99
CA GLN A 433 10.74 14.26 1.29
C GLN A 433 12.04 14.95 1.68
N GLU A 434 12.46 15.96 0.93
CA GLU A 434 13.67 16.73 1.24
C GLU A 434 13.57 17.43 2.60
N ASN A 435 12.42 18.05 2.90
CA ASN A 435 12.16 18.69 4.19
C ASN A 435 12.21 17.72 5.37
N LEU A 436 11.78 16.48 5.15
CA LEU A 436 11.81 15.41 6.15
C LEU A 436 13.15 14.66 6.18
N HIS A 437 14.11 15.04 5.36
CA HIS A 437 15.37 14.30 5.18
C HIS A 437 15.14 12.82 4.83
N ALA A 438 14.05 12.53 4.14
CA ALA A 438 13.72 11.20 3.64
C ALA A 438 14.40 10.96 2.28
N PRO A 439 14.59 9.69 1.90
CA PRO A 439 15.09 9.34 0.58
C PRO A 439 14.17 9.87 -0.54
N VAL A 440 14.71 10.63 -1.47
CA VAL A 440 13.93 11.22 -2.56
C VAL A 440 13.58 10.17 -3.61
N SER A 441 12.29 9.99 -3.84
CA SER A 441 11.73 9.09 -4.85
C SER A 441 10.42 9.66 -5.37
N ASP A 442 10.14 9.47 -6.65
CA ASP A 442 8.87 9.87 -7.28
C ASP A 442 7.72 8.88 -7.01
N LYS A 443 7.96 7.82 -6.25
CA LYS A 443 6.98 6.76 -6.00
C LYS A 443 6.25 6.93 -4.68
N VAL A 444 4.92 6.91 -4.73
CA VAL A 444 4.07 6.83 -3.54
C VAL A 444 3.95 5.38 -3.09
N THR A 445 4.53 5.09 -1.94
CA THR A 445 4.57 3.77 -1.33
C THR A 445 4.35 3.89 0.18
N TYR A 446 4.28 2.77 0.90
CA TYR A 446 4.25 2.78 2.37
C TYR A 446 5.48 3.46 3.00
N ARG A 447 6.60 3.53 2.28
CA ARG A 447 7.84 4.18 2.73
C ARG A 447 7.75 5.70 2.73
N PHE A 448 7.04 6.24 1.74
CA PHE A 448 6.67 7.64 1.68
C PHE A 448 5.26 7.73 1.06
N PRO A 449 4.23 7.85 1.89
CA PRO A 449 2.84 7.70 1.46
C PRO A 449 2.19 8.98 0.92
N PHE A 450 2.89 10.11 0.94
CA PHE A 450 2.32 11.43 0.66
C PHE A 450 2.50 11.82 -0.82
N PRO A 451 1.41 11.81 -1.62
CA PRO A 451 1.45 12.25 -3.00
C PRO A 451 1.51 13.78 -3.09
N LYS A 452 2.14 14.28 -4.14
CA LYS A 452 2.07 15.68 -4.51
C LYS A 452 0.72 15.99 -5.15
N GLN A 453 0.03 17.01 -4.64
CA GLN A 453 -1.19 17.49 -5.27
C GLN A 453 -0.87 18.09 -6.65
N GLN A 454 -1.59 17.62 -7.68
CA GLN A 454 -1.41 18.07 -9.05
C GLN A 454 -2.36 19.23 -9.40
N ALA A 455 -3.58 19.20 -8.83
CA ALA A 455 -4.61 20.20 -9.06
C ALA A 455 -5.61 20.26 -7.91
N SER A 456 -6.46 21.27 -7.89
CA SER A 456 -7.73 21.29 -7.17
C SER A 456 -8.83 21.25 -8.21
N LEU A 457 -9.71 20.26 -8.14
CA LEU A 457 -10.80 20.10 -9.10
C LEU A 457 -12.14 20.43 -8.46
N THR A 458 -12.88 21.32 -9.08
CA THR A 458 -14.29 21.56 -8.76
C THR A 458 -15.13 20.54 -9.50
N VAL A 459 -15.76 19.64 -8.76
CA VAL A 459 -16.50 18.48 -9.30
C VAL A 459 -17.96 18.51 -8.85
N PRO A 460 -18.86 17.90 -9.64
CA PRO A 460 -20.26 17.81 -9.28
C PRO A 460 -20.49 16.96 -8.03
N ILE A 461 -21.41 17.42 -7.16
CA ILE A 461 -21.94 16.71 -6.00
C ILE A 461 -23.45 16.74 -6.03
N VAL A 462 -24.09 15.70 -5.54
CA VAL A 462 -25.55 15.64 -5.43
C VAL A 462 -25.95 15.21 -4.02
N ALA A 463 -26.99 15.85 -3.49
CA ALA A 463 -27.66 15.46 -2.26
C ALA A 463 -29.11 15.09 -2.55
N VAL A 464 -29.56 13.95 -2.03
CA VAL A 464 -30.98 13.58 -2.01
C VAL A 464 -31.43 13.60 -0.55
N TYR A 465 -32.47 14.38 -0.22
CA TYR A 465 -32.86 14.55 1.17
C TYR A 465 -34.38 14.69 1.36
N PRO A 466 -34.87 14.48 2.59
CA PRO A 466 -36.28 14.47 2.87
C PRO A 466 -36.99 15.80 2.52
N ASN A 467 -38.16 15.70 1.94
CA ASN A 467 -39.04 16.84 1.75
C ASN A 467 -39.92 17.03 3.00
N GLU A 468 -39.59 18.00 3.84
CA GLU A 468 -40.28 18.26 5.10
C GLU A 468 -41.75 18.61 4.92
N ALA A 469 -42.11 19.28 3.82
CA ALA A 469 -43.52 19.61 3.54
C ALA A 469 -44.37 18.34 3.41
N VAL A 470 -43.81 17.27 2.84
CA VAL A 470 -44.44 15.94 2.74
C VAL A 470 -44.43 15.22 4.08
N LEU A 471 -43.29 15.24 4.76
CA LEU A 471 -43.10 14.55 6.04
C LEU A 471 -43.89 15.17 7.19
N SER A 472 -44.31 16.44 7.09
CA SER A 472 -45.10 17.14 8.11
C SER A 472 -46.41 16.40 8.44
N VAL A 473 -46.97 15.65 7.49
CA VAL A 473 -48.21 14.86 7.67
C VAL A 473 -47.99 13.72 8.68
N SER A 474 -46.77 13.16 8.73
CA SER A 474 -46.38 12.12 9.70
C SER A 474 -45.76 12.68 10.99
N GLY A 475 -45.65 14.01 11.11
CA GLY A 475 -45.00 14.67 12.23
C GLY A 475 -43.48 14.54 12.24
N GLN A 476 -42.86 14.16 11.11
CA GLN A 476 -41.41 14.10 10.94
C GLN A 476 -40.87 15.47 10.50
N THR A 477 -39.77 15.89 11.11
CA THR A 477 -39.09 17.16 10.81
C THR A 477 -37.57 16.95 10.80
N LYS A 478 -36.83 17.89 10.19
CA LYS A 478 -35.36 17.88 10.25
C LYS A 478 -34.94 17.91 11.74
N PRO A 479 -34.09 16.93 12.18
CA PRO A 479 -33.52 16.99 13.52
C PRO A 479 -32.66 18.24 13.71
N GLU A 480 -32.50 18.70 14.94
CA GLU A 480 -31.65 19.86 15.28
C GLU A 480 -30.18 19.62 14.89
N ALA A 481 -29.71 18.39 14.95
CA ALA A 481 -28.36 17.99 14.52
C ALA A 481 -28.20 17.75 13.01
N GLY A 482 -29.25 17.98 12.22
CA GLY A 482 -29.30 17.63 10.81
C GLY A 482 -29.81 16.21 10.55
N TRP A 483 -29.98 15.86 9.27
CA TRP A 483 -30.39 14.53 8.85
C TRP A 483 -29.24 13.55 9.04
N PRO A 484 -29.48 12.32 9.53
CA PRO A 484 -28.51 11.23 9.38
C PRO A 484 -28.11 11.10 7.91
N VAL A 485 -26.84 10.92 7.64
CA VAL A 485 -26.32 10.99 6.28
C VAL A 485 -25.78 9.65 5.79
N ILE A 486 -26.07 9.34 4.54
CA ILE A 486 -25.50 8.21 3.80
C ILE A 486 -24.60 8.78 2.72
N ILE A 487 -23.33 8.42 2.73
CA ILE A 487 -22.44 8.64 1.60
C ILE A 487 -22.64 7.47 0.64
N TYR A 488 -23.01 7.76 -0.61
CA TYR A 488 -23.23 6.76 -1.64
C TYR A 488 -22.14 6.80 -2.70
N GLN A 489 -21.58 5.62 -3.03
CA GLN A 489 -20.61 5.49 -4.11
C GLN A 489 -21.07 4.50 -5.18
N HIS A 490 -21.17 4.99 -6.41
CA HIS A 490 -21.62 4.22 -7.58
C HIS A 490 -20.59 3.18 -8.05
N GLY A 491 -20.99 2.29 -8.97
CA GLY A 491 -20.13 1.29 -9.62
C GLY A 491 -19.40 1.82 -10.86
N ILE A 492 -18.57 0.95 -11.45
CA ILE A 492 -17.90 1.25 -12.73
C ILE A 492 -18.93 1.50 -13.84
N THR A 493 -18.60 2.32 -14.81
CA THR A 493 -19.45 2.70 -15.97
C THR A 493 -20.77 3.41 -15.60
N THR A 494 -20.90 3.87 -14.37
CA THR A 494 -22.06 4.64 -13.90
C THR A 494 -21.62 5.99 -13.35
N SER A 495 -22.53 6.74 -12.74
CA SER A 495 -22.26 8.07 -12.22
C SER A 495 -23.03 8.33 -10.92
N ARG A 496 -22.80 9.49 -10.32
CA ARG A 496 -23.53 9.98 -9.14
C ARG A 496 -25.06 9.91 -9.26
N SER A 497 -25.61 9.93 -10.48
CA SER A 497 -27.05 9.84 -10.72
C SER A 497 -27.67 8.53 -10.22
N MET A 498 -26.86 7.48 -10.04
CA MET A 498 -27.33 6.21 -9.48
C MET A 498 -27.79 6.30 -8.02
N VAL A 499 -27.50 7.42 -7.34
CA VAL A 499 -28.00 7.68 -5.99
C VAL A 499 -29.52 7.92 -5.96
N LEU A 500 -30.12 8.38 -7.06
CA LEU A 500 -31.50 8.88 -7.06
C LEU A 500 -32.54 7.88 -6.54
N PRO A 501 -32.61 6.62 -7.06
CA PRO A 501 -33.63 5.69 -6.57
C PRO A 501 -33.38 5.24 -5.13
N MET A 502 -32.15 5.17 -4.69
CA MET A 502 -31.81 4.80 -3.32
C MET A 502 -32.00 5.97 -2.36
N GLY A 503 -31.57 7.16 -2.78
CA GLY A 503 -31.77 8.39 -2.02
C GLY A 503 -33.26 8.68 -1.77
N ASP A 504 -34.13 8.45 -2.76
CA ASP A 504 -35.59 8.54 -2.58
C ASP A 504 -36.08 7.58 -1.49
N ALA A 505 -35.69 6.32 -1.56
CA ALA A 505 -36.09 5.32 -0.58
C ALA A 505 -35.58 5.65 0.84
N PHE A 506 -34.35 6.15 0.97
CA PHE A 506 -33.77 6.53 2.26
C PHE A 506 -34.37 7.84 2.83
N ALA A 507 -34.69 8.81 1.96
CA ALA A 507 -35.31 10.05 2.37
C ALA A 507 -36.68 9.84 3.03
N PHE A 508 -37.34 8.72 2.72
CA PHE A 508 -38.67 8.39 3.28
C PHE A 508 -38.67 7.10 4.12
N SER A 509 -37.52 6.62 4.55
CA SER A 509 -37.43 5.41 5.41
C SER A 509 -38.13 5.55 6.77
N CYS A 510 -38.33 6.77 7.23
CA CYS A 510 -39.04 7.09 8.48
C CYS A 510 -40.58 6.98 8.37
N VAL A 511 -41.12 6.82 7.17
CA VAL A 511 -42.55 6.66 6.95
C VAL A 511 -42.84 5.38 6.16
N ASN A 512 -44.05 4.82 6.36
CA ASN A 512 -44.43 3.59 5.67
C ASN A 512 -44.73 3.87 4.19
N SER A 513 -43.87 3.35 3.30
CA SER A 513 -44.02 3.52 1.85
C SER A 513 -45.26 2.84 1.25
N GLN A 514 -45.89 1.93 2.00
CA GLN A 514 -47.17 1.30 1.61
C GLN A 514 -48.40 2.19 1.95
N ASP A 515 -48.20 3.21 2.77
CA ASP A 515 -49.23 4.20 3.06
C ASP A 515 -49.15 5.32 2.00
N PRO A 516 -50.12 5.41 1.08
CA PRO A 516 -50.12 6.42 0.02
C PRO A 516 -50.21 7.87 0.54
N THR A 517 -50.57 8.04 1.83
CA THR A 517 -50.60 9.37 2.47
C THR A 517 -49.27 9.68 3.19
N LEU A 518 -48.35 8.75 3.29
CA LEU A 518 -47.07 8.84 4.01
C LEU A 518 -47.24 9.33 5.46
N SER A 519 -48.38 9.03 6.07
CA SER A 519 -48.74 9.54 7.41
C SER A 519 -48.35 8.62 8.54
N THR A 520 -47.95 7.36 8.24
CA THR A 520 -47.64 6.32 9.23
C THR A 520 -46.12 6.26 9.47
N PRO A 521 -45.60 6.64 10.67
CA PRO A 521 -44.18 6.50 10.99
C PRO A 521 -43.73 5.03 11.07
N THR A 522 -42.50 4.74 10.63
CA THR A 522 -41.87 3.41 10.77
C THR A 522 -41.08 3.27 12.05
N GLY A 523 -40.66 4.36 12.69
CA GLY A 523 -39.70 4.39 13.79
C GLY A 523 -38.24 4.40 13.34
N ALA A 524 -37.95 4.23 12.05
CA ALA A 524 -36.60 4.45 11.50
C ALA A 524 -36.36 5.96 11.27
N PRO A 525 -35.12 6.43 11.20
CA PRO A 525 -34.82 7.78 10.76
C PRO A 525 -35.03 7.96 9.25
N CYS A 526 -35.36 9.15 8.81
CA CYS A 526 -35.14 9.57 7.43
C CYS A 526 -33.69 10.00 7.23
N PHE A 527 -33.13 9.80 6.03
CA PHE A 527 -31.72 10.09 5.74
C PHE A 527 -31.61 11.12 4.61
N ALA A 528 -30.57 11.94 4.69
CA ALA A 528 -29.98 12.55 3.50
C ALA A 528 -28.97 11.60 2.88
N THR A 529 -28.79 11.65 1.57
CA THR A 529 -27.82 10.84 0.84
C THR A 529 -26.96 11.74 -0.03
N ILE A 530 -25.63 11.65 0.10
CA ILE A 530 -24.65 12.44 -0.65
C ILE A 530 -23.92 11.53 -1.62
N ALA A 531 -23.71 11.99 -2.85
CA ALA A 531 -22.93 11.25 -3.86
C ALA A 531 -22.06 12.17 -4.70
N ILE A 532 -20.86 11.68 -5.03
CA ILE A 532 -19.94 12.24 -6.03
C ILE A 532 -19.60 11.19 -7.06
N ASP A 533 -19.03 11.59 -8.19
CA ASP A 533 -18.46 10.66 -9.14
C ASP A 533 -17.09 10.18 -8.67
N GLN A 534 -16.76 8.93 -8.98
CA GLN A 534 -15.40 8.40 -8.85
C GLN A 534 -14.45 9.12 -9.83
N ALA A 535 -13.15 9.02 -9.60
CA ALA A 535 -12.18 9.48 -10.57
C ALA A 535 -12.49 8.93 -11.97
N LEU A 536 -12.35 9.76 -13.00
CA LEU A 536 -12.59 9.44 -14.41
C LEU A 536 -14.03 8.95 -14.74
N HIS A 537 -15.00 9.24 -13.86
CA HIS A 537 -16.43 8.99 -14.09
C HIS A 537 -17.19 10.31 -14.20
N GLY A 538 -18.44 10.23 -14.59
CA GLY A 538 -19.34 11.37 -14.72
C GLY A 538 -20.59 11.02 -15.52
N ILE A 539 -21.40 12.01 -15.82
CA ILE A 539 -22.57 11.84 -16.70
C ILE A 539 -22.07 11.77 -18.14
N ASP A 540 -22.37 10.69 -18.83
CA ASP A 540 -21.91 10.39 -20.20
C ASP A 540 -23.02 10.45 -21.26
N THR A 541 -24.24 10.78 -20.87
CA THR A 541 -25.40 10.93 -21.75
C THR A 541 -25.97 12.32 -21.67
N ASP A 542 -26.44 12.85 -22.80
CA ASP A 542 -27.21 14.08 -22.84
C ASP A 542 -28.59 13.84 -22.20
N GLY A 543 -28.79 14.39 -21.02
CA GLY A 543 -30.01 14.15 -20.24
C GLY A 543 -30.36 15.26 -19.25
N SER A 544 -31.58 15.26 -18.80
CA SER A 544 -32.16 16.28 -17.90
C SER A 544 -31.53 16.33 -16.50
N PHE A 545 -30.69 15.34 -16.17
CA PHE A 545 -29.97 15.28 -14.88
C PHE A 545 -28.50 15.69 -15.01
N MET A 546 -28.05 16.11 -16.18
CA MET A 546 -26.71 16.68 -16.30
C MET A 546 -26.66 18.01 -15.54
N MET A 547 -25.68 18.14 -14.67
CA MET A 547 -25.46 19.38 -13.93
C MET A 547 -24.90 20.49 -14.82
N ARG A 548 -24.24 20.09 -15.90
CA ARG A 548 -23.74 20.96 -16.95
C ARG A 548 -23.94 20.24 -18.28
N SER A 549 -24.39 20.97 -19.28
CA SER A 549 -24.38 20.42 -20.63
C SER A 549 -22.93 20.30 -21.11
N VAL A 550 -22.50 19.07 -21.30
CA VAL A 550 -21.16 18.78 -21.85
C VAL A 550 -21.07 19.04 -23.36
N ASN A 551 -22.23 19.11 -24.01
CA ASN A 551 -22.33 19.49 -25.43
C ASN A 551 -22.24 21.01 -25.65
N ASP A 552 -22.53 21.77 -24.60
CA ASP A 552 -22.40 23.21 -24.59
C ASP A 552 -21.74 23.65 -23.27
N PRO A 553 -20.41 23.63 -23.19
CA PRO A 553 -19.71 24.06 -22.00
C PRO A 553 -19.96 25.52 -21.62
N ASP A 554 -20.51 26.32 -22.53
CA ASP A 554 -20.89 27.70 -22.29
C ASP A 554 -22.36 27.85 -21.89
N ALA A 555 -23.15 26.78 -21.95
CA ALA A 555 -24.54 26.82 -21.49
C ALA A 555 -24.58 27.07 -19.98
N PRO A 556 -25.19 28.16 -19.51
CA PRO A 556 -25.23 28.46 -18.10
C PRO A 556 -26.12 27.43 -17.40
N ILE A 557 -25.66 26.93 -16.27
CA ILE A 557 -26.52 26.23 -15.32
C ILE A 557 -27.34 27.31 -14.63
N GLU A 558 -28.66 27.26 -14.82
CA GLU A 558 -29.56 28.22 -14.19
C GLU A 558 -29.75 27.86 -12.70
N PRO A 559 -29.12 28.61 -11.77
CA PRO A 559 -29.34 28.37 -10.34
C PRO A 559 -30.76 28.74 -9.92
N ASN A 560 -31.37 27.92 -9.10
CA ASN A 560 -32.68 28.21 -8.50
C ASN A 560 -32.64 28.29 -6.96
N MET A 561 -31.42 28.30 -6.40
CA MET A 561 -31.15 28.46 -4.97
C MET A 561 -30.42 29.79 -4.72
N GLY A 562 -31.14 30.87 -4.57
CA GLY A 562 -30.64 32.11 -3.98
C GLY A 562 -29.55 32.88 -4.75
N GLY A 563 -29.38 32.65 -6.04
CA GLY A 563 -28.49 33.47 -6.87
C GLY A 563 -27.03 33.09 -6.88
N ASN A 564 -26.66 31.92 -6.34
CA ASN A 564 -25.30 31.37 -6.44
C ASN A 564 -25.02 30.90 -7.88
N ILE A 565 -23.86 31.23 -8.38
CA ILE A 565 -23.41 30.87 -9.74
C ILE A 565 -22.40 29.74 -9.62
N PRO A 566 -22.57 28.62 -10.36
CA PRO A 566 -21.57 27.57 -10.40
C PRO A 566 -20.17 28.09 -10.80
N SER A 567 -19.13 27.45 -10.29
CA SER A 567 -17.77 27.75 -10.69
C SER A 567 -17.58 27.52 -12.19
N ALA A 568 -16.84 28.41 -12.85
CA ALA A 568 -16.46 28.23 -14.25
C ALA A 568 -15.57 26.98 -14.46
N ASP A 569 -14.91 26.52 -13.38
CA ASP A 569 -14.03 25.33 -13.39
C ASP A 569 -14.78 24.03 -13.15
N LEU A 570 -16.12 24.08 -12.93
CA LEU A 570 -16.95 22.89 -12.73
C LEU A 570 -16.94 22.02 -13.98
N MET A 571 -16.53 20.74 -13.82
CA MET A 571 -16.51 19.80 -14.92
C MET A 571 -16.82 18.37 -14.46
N GLU A 572 -17.26 17.55 -15.40
CA GLU A 572 -17.39 16.10 -15.19
C GLU A 572 -16.00 15.48 -15.01
N ARG A 573 -15.88 14.51 -14.12
CA ARG A 573 -14.57 13.94 -13.73
C ARG A 573 -13.90 13.07 -14.79
N HIS A 574 -14.62 12.67 -15.85
CA HIS A 574 -14.02 12.00 -17.02
C HIS A 574 -13.37 12.99 -18.01
N PHE A 575 -13.40 14.30 -17.72
CA PHE A 575 -12.80 15.36 -18.55
C PHE A 575 -13.25 15.33 -20.02
N ASN A 576 -14.45 14.81 -20.30
CA ASN A 576 -14.99 14.60 -21.65
C ASN A 576 -14.18 13.61 -22.51
N PHE A 577 -13.47 12.68 -21.86
CA PHE A 577 -12.72 11.61 -22.53
C PHE A 577 -13.27 10.23 -22.20
N THR A 578 -13.16 9.32 -23.18
CA THR A 578 -13.47 7.90 -23.08
C THR A 578 -12.32 7.06 -23.62
N ALA A 579 -12.28 5.77 -23.32
CA ALA A 579 -11.27 4.86 -23.87
C ALA A 579 -11.61 4.40 -25.28
N ASN A 580 -10.62 4.36 -26.16
CA ASN A 580 -10.73 3.64 -27.44
C ASN A 580 -10.49 2.12 -27.23
N GLU A 581 -10.52 1.33 -28.31
CA GLU A 581 -10.36 -0.13 -28.29
C GLU A 581 -9.03 -0.61 -27.67
N VAL A 582 -8.01 0.26 -27.64
CA VAL A 582 -6.71 -0.03 -27.01
C VAL A 582 -6.51 0.65 -25.65
N GLY A 583 -7.59 1.19 -25.06
CA GLY A 583 -7.56 1.79 -23.73
C GLY A 583 -6.92 3.18 -23.67
N MET A 584 -6.72 3.85 -24.80
CA MET A 584 -6.19 5.22 -24.85
C MET A 584 -7.34 6.24 -24.94
N PRO A 585 -7.16 7.44 -24.35
CA PRO A 585 -8.20 8.43 -24.29
C PRO A 585 -8.51 9.05 -25.65
N ILE A 586 -9.79 9.14 -25.97
CA ILE A 586 -10.35 9.89 -27.10
C ILE A 586 -11.49 10.77 -26.58
N PRO A 587 -11.80 11.89 -27.23
CA PRO A 587 -12.95 12.71 -26.86
C PRO A 587 -14.26 11.93 -26.91
N MET A 588 -15.15 12.17 -25.94
CA MET A 588 -16.54 11.69 -25.98
C MET A 588 -17.33 12.40 -27.07
N ASP A 589 -18.23 11.69 -27.71
CA ASP A 589 -19.21 12.26 -28.61
C ASP A 589 -20.63 12.03 -28.06
N TYR A 590 -21.16 13.04 -27.40
CA TYR A 590 -22.48 12.99 -26.77
C TYR A 590 -23.63 13.01 -27.79
N VAL A 591 -23.41 13.50 -28.99
CA VAL A 591 -24.41 13.52 -30.07
C VAL A 591 -24.57 12.15 -30.70
N ALA A 592 -23.46 11.47 -30.91
CA ALA A 592 -23.45 10.10 -31.42
C ALA A 592 -23.63 9.05 -30.32
N ASP A 593 -23.76 9.46 -29.04
CA ASP A 593 -23.85 8.59 -27.88
C ASP A 593 -22.68 7.57 -27.85
N THR A 594 -21.47 8.07 -28.15
CA THR A 594 -20.25 7.27 -28.11
C THR A 594 -19.39 7.68 -26.97
N GLY A 595 -19.12 6.73 -26.10
CA GLY A 595 -18.34 6.91 -24.90
C GLY A 595 -18.99 6.25 -23.72
N SER A 596 -18.21 6.04 -22.68
CA SER A 596 -18.71 5.41 -21.47
C SER A 596 -17.98 6.00 -20.26
N SER A 597 -18.77 6.38 -19.26
CA SER A 597 -18.28 6.80 -17.95
C SER A 597 -17.32 5.76 -17.40
N GLY A 598 -16.18 6.19 -16.83
CA GLY A 598 -15.22 5.29 -16.18
C GLY A 598 -14.46 4.33 -17.09
N SER A 599 -14.58 4.44 -18.42
CA SER A 599 -13.87 3.56 -19.36
C SER A 599 -12.34 3.63 -19.25
N LEU A 600 -11.80 4.76 -18.76
CA LEU A 600 -10.38 4.99 -18.51
C LEU A 600 -9.94 4.63 -17.08
N PHE A 601 -10.87 4.22 -16.22
CA PHE A 601 -10.57 3.97 -14.81
C PHE A 601 -9.64 2.77 -14.60
N THR A 602 -9.82 1.71 -15.39
CA THR A 602 -9.00 0.50 -15.33
C THR A 602 -8.05 0.44 -16.50
N SER A 603 -6.76 0.63 -16.26
CA SER A 603 -5.72 0.47 -17.27
C SER A 603 -5.09 -0.92 -17.16
N LEU A 604 -5.26 -1.74 -18.20
CA LEU A 604 -4.61 -3.06 -18.30
C LEU A 604 -3.13 -2.96 -18.67
N PHE A 605 -2.69 -1.79 -19.15
CA PHE A 605 -1.30 -1.53 -19.52
C PHE A 605 -0.48 -0.96 -18.36
N ARG A 606 -1.13 -0.30 -17.39
CA ARG A 606 -0.47 0.30 -16.21
C ARG A 606 -1.32 0.10 -14.96
N PHE A 607 -1.08 -0.97 -14.26
CA PHE A 607 -1.77 -1.26 -12.99
C PHE A 607 -1.56 -0.18 -11.91
N ALA A 608 -0.44 0.55 -11.97
CA ALA A 608 -0.22 1.70 -11.09
C ALA A 608 -1.26 2.81 -11.29
N THR A 609 -1.68 3.07 -12.55
CA THR A 609 -2.77 4.02 -12.85
C THR A 609 -4.08 3.55 -12.23
N SER A 610 -4.48 2.29 -12.46
CA SER A 610 -5.69 1.71 -11.87
C SER A 610 -5.68 1.76 -10.35
N ARG A 611 -4.54 1.41 -9.72
CA ARG A 611 -4.37 1.50 -8.26
C ARG A 611 -4.59 2.94 -7.75
N ASP A 612 -4.00 3.92 -8.42
CA ASP A 612 -4.04 5.30 -7.95
C ASP A 612 -5.38 5.98 -8.28
N ASN A 613 -6.12 5.52 -9.30
CA ASN A 613 -7.53 5.88 -9.51
C ASN A 613 -8.42 5.41 -8.33
N LEU A 614 -8.17 4.19 -7.81
CA LEU A 614 -8.83 3.70 -6.61
C LEU A 614 -8.49 4.58 -5.40
N ARG A 615 -7.22 4.88 -5.18
CA ARG A 615 -6.75 5.74 -4.08
C ARG A 615 -7.33 7.15 -4.15
N GLN A 616 -7.40 7.74 -5.36
CA GLN A 616 -8.01 9.05 -5.54
C GLN A 616 -9.48 9.04 -5.12
N THR A 617 -10.24 8.03 -5.54
CA THR A 617 -11.64 7.90 -5.15
C THR A 617 -11.79 7.74 -3.62
N THR A 618 -10.92 6.98 -2.98
CA THR A 618 -10.93 6.79 -1.53
C THR A 618 -10.65 8.11 -0.78
N ILE A 619 -9.64 8.88 -1.19
CA ILE A 619 -9.33 10.17 -0.54
C ILE A 619 -10.42 11.21 -0.79
N ASP A 620 -11.09 11.16 -1.94
CA ASP A 620 -12.23 12.02 -2.23
C ASP A 620 -13.38 11.75 -1.27
N LEU A 621 -13.69 10.47 -0.98
CA LEU A 621 -14.70 10.08 0.01
C LEU A 621 -14.32 10.58 1.42
N MET A 622 -13.04 10.52 1.80
CA MET A 622 -12.56 11.06 3.07
C MET A 622 -12.76 12.58 3.16
N ASN A 623 -12.45 13.32 2.10
CA ASN A 623 -12.68 14.76 2.03
C ASN A 623 -14.18 15.10 2.06
N VAL A 624 -15.01 14.35 1.32
CA VAL A 624 -16.49 14.52 1.38
C VAL A 624 -17.00 14.28 2.80
N SER A 625 -16.52 13.22 3.47
CA SER A 625 -16.89 12.92 4.86
C SER A 625 -16.49 14.05 5.81
N ALA A 626 -15.29 14.60 5.66
CA ALA A 626 -14.80 15.73 6.46
C ALA A 626 -15.60 17.01 6.22
N SER A 627 -16.25 17.14 5.05
CA SER A 627 -16.99 18.34 4.64
C SER A 627 -18.47 18.35 5.06
N LEU A 628 -19.01 17.20 5.51
CA LEU A 628 -20.45 17.06 5.75
C LEU A 628 -21.03 18.11 6.70
N GLY A 629 -20.28 18.49 7.73
CA GLY A 629 -20.71 19.47 8.74
C GLY A 629 -20.88 20.90 8.23
N ASP A 630 -20.23 21.21 7.10
CA ASP A 630 -20.21 22.55 6.50
C ASP A 630 -21.09 22.64 5.24
N MET A 631 -21.77 21.54 4.87
CA MET A 631 -22.66 21.50 3.70
C MET A 631 -24.04 22.07 4.01
N ASP A 632 -24.38 23.16 3.32
CA ASP A 632 -25.74 23.74 3.27
C ASP A 632 -26.47 23.15 2.05
N ILE A 633 -27.12 21.97 2.24
CA ILE A 633 -27.74 21.23 1.12
C ILE A 633 -29.12 21.76 0.73
N ASP A 634 -29.79 22.49 1.59
CA ASP A 634 -31.09 23.05 1.31
C ASP A 634 -31.07 24.53 0.90
N GLY A 635 -29.90 25.18 1.07
CA GLY A 635 -29.62 26.54 0.63
C GLY A 635 -30.23 27.62 1.48
N ASP A 636 -30.57 27.32 2.73
CA ASP A 636 -31.20 28.29 3.64
C ASP A 636 -30.15 29.09 4.46
N GLY A 637 -28.89 28.74 4.37
CA GLY A 637 -27.78 29.37 5.06
C GLY A 637 -27.65 28.97 6.54
N ILE A 638 -28.37 27.93 6.97
CA ILE A 638 -28.37 27.42 8.35
C ILE A 638 -27.80 26.02 8.40
N ILE A 639 -26.66 25.85 9.03
CA ILE A 639 -26.05 24.55 9.27
C ILE A 639 -26.15 24.16 10.76
N PRO A 640 -26.14 22.85 11.12
CA PRO A 640 -25.93 21.70 10.26
C PRO A 640 -27.18 21.18 9.55
N ASP A 641 -27.08 20.84 8.28
CA ASP A 641 -28.08 20.08 7.57
C ASP A 641 -27.90 18.58 7.73
N LEU A 642 -26.68 18.15 7.99
CA LEU A 642 -26.25 16.76 8.08
C LEU A 642 -25.69 16.45 9.45
N ASP A 643 -26.11 15.32 10.03
CA ASP A 643 -25.60 14.84 11.33
C ASP A 643 -24.32 14.05 11.16
N ILE A 644 -23.19 14.69 11.42
CA ILE A 644 -21.84 14.09 11.32
C ILE A 644 -21.58 12.96 12.34
N ASN A 645 -22.46 12.79 13.34
CA ASN A 645 -22.36 11.69 14.30
C ASN A 645 -23.11 10.44 13.85
N ARG A 646 -23.88 10.52 12.76
CA ARG A 646 -24.65 9.43 12.17
C ARG A 646 -24.40 9.34 10.68
N VAL A 647 -23.15 9.01 10.33
CA VAL A 647 -22.68 8.83 8.96
C VAL A 647 -22.66 7.35 8.61
N TYR A 648 -23.24 7.01 7.47
CA TYR A 648 -23.31 5.66 6.94
C TYR A 648 -22.75 5.63 5.53
N PHE A 649 -22.31 4.47 5.08
CA PHE A 649 -21.78 4.28 3.74
C PHE A 649 -22.55 3.18 3.01
N VAL A 650 -22.96 3.47 1.78
CA VAL A 650 -23.60 2.52 0.88
C VAL A 650 -22.92 2.60 -0.47
N ALA A 651 -22.59 1.47 -1.04
CA ALA A 651 -21.87 1.43 -2.30
C ALA A 651 -22.32 0.27 -3.21
N HIS A 652 -22.08 0.41 -4.49
CA HIS A 652 -22.34 -0.59 -5.51
C HIS A 652 -21.07 -0.97 -6.25
N SER A 653 -20.79 -2.29 -6.40
CA SER A 653 -19.70 -2.82 -7.23
C SER A 653 -18.34 -2.17 -6.91
N LEU A 654 -17.73 -1.47 -7.87
CA LEU A 654 -16.45 -0.76 -7.73
C LEU A 654 -16.48 0.24 -6.56
N GLY A 655 -17.63 0.88 -6.30
CA GLY A 655 -17.80 1.76 -5.14
C GLY A 655 -17.57 1.05 -3.81
N GLY A 656 -17.92 -0.24 -3.69
CA GLY A 656 -17.61 -1.05 -2.51
C GLY A 656 -16.12 -1.37 -2.37
N ILE A 657 -15.42 -1.55 -3.48
CA ILE A 657 -13.96 -1.76 -3.48
C ILE A 657 -13.24 -0.51 -3.00
N ASN A 658 -13.65 0.66 -3.49
CA ASN A 658 -13.08 1.95 -3.08
C ASN A 658 -13.48 2.35 -1.66
N GLY A 659 -14.68 1.94 -1.23
CA GLY A 659 -15.20 2.25 0.09
C GLY A 659 -14.57 1.42 1.21
N ALA A 660 -14.06 0.23 0.93
CA ALA A 660 -13.44 -0.59 1.96
C ALA A 660 -12.23 0.08 2.65
N PRO A 661 -11.30 0.73 1.92
CA PRO A 661 -10.23 1.51 2.55
C PRO A 661 -10.70 2.83 3.18
N PHE A 662 -11.87 3.34 2.79
CA PHE A 662 -12.48 4.53 3.38
C PHE A 662 -13.05 4.25 4.78
N LEU A 663 -13.67 3.08 4.99
CA LEU A 663 -14.24 2.64 6.27
C LEU A 663 -13.17 2.24 7.29
#